data_9bfccbc6e40ffb29754eab4958d693c8
#
_entry.id   9bfccbc6e40ffb29754eab4958d693c8
#
_cell.length_a   1.000
_cell.length_b   1.000
_cell.length_c   1.000
_cell.angle_alpha   90.00
_cell.angle_beta   90.00
_cell.angle_gamma   90.00
#
_symmetry.space_group_name_H-M   'P 1'
#
loop_
_entity.id
_entity.type
_entity.pdbx_description
1 polymer ?
#
loop_
_entity_poly.entity_id
_entity_poly.type
_entity_poly.pdbx_seq_one_letter_code
_entity_poly.pdbx_strand_id
1 'polypeptide(L)'
;MAANDGFGTLQYLSLLSKVCAELESHTGAADKVLAEFIIHLARSSDNLHHFNAVLNDNGAHFPDYLVRTFFTLVRAVLEPAKTESKAKEKDSGSSSLKPLKRISSPEKGEAKQFTAAGKLSSPDKDEDGDGLPRQEEDDDDEDFEIELNDDAPAFLQGQTKHSMDMSPLKIFKNPEGSLLRSAALQSALAKERREVREQHHSSMFDSIPKDLNRAWEDPMPDKGERHLAHELRGVGLSALDMPEWKGSSGKTVSFGPKSKLSIPEQKQSLPIYRLKNELVQAVHDNQVLVVIGETGSGKTTQITQYLAEAGYTTQGKIGCTQPRRAAAVSVAKRVAEEFGCRLGEEVGYAIRFEDCTGSDTLIKYMTDGMLLREMLMDETLSRYSVIMLDEAHERTVYTDVLFGLLKLLLKRRPELRLIVTSATLDAEKFSGYFFNCNIFTIPGRTFPVEILYAKQPESDYLDASLLTVLQIHLTEPEGDILLFLTGQEEIDFACQSLVERMKGLGKNVPELIILPVYSALPSEMQYRIFEPAPPGKRKVVVATNIAEASLTIDGICYVIDPGFAKQNVYNPKQGLDSLVITPISQASAKQRAGRAGRTGPGRCYRLYTESAYRNEMPPTTVPEIQRINLTTTTLNMKAMGITDLLSFDFMDSPSPQALVSAMEQLYSLGALDEEGLLTKLGRKMAEFPLDPPLSKMLLASVDLGCSDEILTIIAMIQTGNIFYRPREKQGQADQKRAKFFQPEGDHLTLLAVYESWKAKNFSGPWCSENFVQSRSLRRVQDVRKQLLTIMERYKLDVASAGNNFTKVTKAITAGFFFRAARKDPQEGYRTLVENQSVYIHPSSALFHRQPDWVIYHELVMTTKEYMREVTAIDPKWLVELAPTFFKAADPTKMSNRKRQERIQPLYGVSEQWRLSKRRA
;
A
#
# COMPACT_ATOMS: atom_id res chain seq x y z
N MET A 1 32.83 2.30 32.93
CA MET A 1 33.05 3.71 32.62
C MET A 1 32.77 4.06 31.17
N ALA A 2 32.85 3.16 30.19
CA ALA A 2 32.60 3.45 28.77
C ALA A 2 31.08 3.60 28.38
N ALA A 3 30.16 3.12 29.20
CA ALA A 3 28.72 3.21 28.90
C ALA A 3 28.10 4.59 29.17
N ASN A 4 28.74 5.42 30.01
CA ASN A 4 28.21 6.74 30.35
C ASN A 4 28.51 7.80 29.27
N ASP A 5 29.60 7.63 28.49
CA ASP A 5 29.94 8.60 27.43
C ASP A 5 29.04 8.47 26.21
N GLY A 6 28.55 7.26 25.93
CA GLY A 6 27.63 7.01 24.79
C GLY A 6 26.23 7.62 25.01
N PHE A 7 25.72 7.59 26.23
CA PHE A 7 24.41 8.15 26.59
C PHE A 7 24.40 9.69 26.52
N GLY A 8 25.47 10.33 26.99
CA GLY A 8 25.66 11.77 26.84
C GLY A 8 25.74 12.22 25.38
N THR A 9 26.36 11.42 24.53
CA THR A 9 26.45 11.67 23.09
C THR A 9 25.08 11.54 22.41
N LEU A 10 24.25 10.56 22.81
CA LEU A 10 22.88 10.39 22.31
C LEU A 10 21.96 11.55 22.69
N GLN A 11 22.06 12.04 23.92
CA GLN A 11 21.30 13.20 24.36
C GLN A 11 21.72 14.46 23.57
N TYR A 12 22.98 14.59 23.28
CA TYR A 12 23.50 15.68 22.45
C TYR A 12 23.01 15.59 21.00
N LEU A 13 23.02 14.40 20.40
CA LEU A 13 22.53 14.19 19.03
C LEU A 13 21.01 14.42 18.92
N SER A 14 20.25 14.04 19.95
CA SER A 14 18.81 14.35 20.03
C SER A 14 18.54 15.84 20.13
N LEU A 15 19.32 16.53 20.96
CA LEU A 15 19.23 17.99 21.11
C LEU A 15 19.59 18.69 19.80
N LEU A 16 20.64 18.24 19.13
CA LEU A 16 21.09 18.78 17.85
C LEU A 16 20.01 18.62 16.78
N SER A 17 19.38 17.46 16.71
CA SER A 17 18.27 17.19 15.76
C SER A 17 17.06 18.13 16.02
N LYS A 18 16.69 18.36 17.28
CA LYS A 18 15.60 19.27 17.66
C LYS A 18 15.91 20.73 17.33
N VAL A 19 17.11 21.18 17.60
CA VAL A 19 17.53 22.56 17.28
C VAL A 19 17.63 22.77 15.76
N CYS A 20 18.11 21.77 15.00
CA CYS A 20 18.11 21.82 13.53
C CYS A 20 16.69 21.91 12.97
N ALA A 21 15.73 21.14 13.49
CA ALA A 21 14.34 21.17 13.04
C ALA A 21 13.67 22.53 13.31
N GLU A 22 13.94 23.14 14.46
CA GLU A 22 13.45 24.50 14.77
C GLU A 22 14.12 25.57 13.89
N LEU A 23 15.41 25.44 13.59
CA LEU A 23 16.11 26.34 12.65
C LEU A 23 15.53 26.18 11.23
N GLU A 24 15.33 24.97 10.76
CA GLU A 24 14.78 24.70 9.43
C GLU A 24 13.37 25.28 9.26
N SER A 25 12.54 25.21 10.31
CA SER A 25 11.19 25.79 10.30
C SER A 25 11.18 27.31 10.13
N HIS A 26 12.28 28.00 10.49
CA HIS A 26 12.38 29.47 10.46
C HIS A 26 13.27 30.04 9.37
N THR A 27 14.36 29.36 9.06
CA THR A 27 15.36 29.85 8.08
C THR A 27 15.23 29.14 6.74
N GLY A 28 14.44 28.08 6.66
CA GLY A 28 14.30 27.26 5.45
C GLY A 28 15.55 26.42 5.13
N ALA A 29 16.55 26.39 5.99
CA ALA A 29 17.76 25.61 5.81
C ALA A 29 18.20 24.96 7.14
N ALA A 30 18.39 23.62 7.12
CA ALA A 30 18.94 22.88 8.27
C ALA A 30 20.46 23.04 8.29
N ASP A 31 20.98 24.06 8.95
CA ASP A 31 22.40 24.22 9.12
C ASP A 31 22.86 23.59 10.45
N LYS A 32 23.53 22.44 10.32
CA LYS A 32 24.05 21.67 11.44
C LYS A 32 25.12 22.43 12.23
N VAL A 33 25.97 23.23 11.55
CA VAL A 33 27.04 23.97 12.18
C VAL A 33 26.46 25.12 13.01
N LEU A 34 25.41 25.76 12.50
CA LEU A 34 24.68 26.79 13.22
C LEU A 34 23.95 26.24 14.45
N ALA A 35 23.36 25.05 14.33
CA ALA A 35 22.71 24.39 15.47
C ALA A 35 23.69 23.99 16.56
N GLU A 36 24.87 23.46 16.22
CA GLU A 36 25.94 23.13 17.16
C GLU A 36 26.43 24.40 17.87
N PHE A 37 26.56 25.50 17.15
CA PHE A 37 26.94 26.80 17.68
C PHE A 37 25.91 27.36 18.67
N ILE A 38 24.61 27.30 18.33
CA ILE A 38 23.50 27.71 19.22
C ILE A 38 23.49 26.89 20.52
N ILE A 39 23.66 25.59 20.43
CA ILE A 39 23.74 24.69 21.59
C ILE A 39 24.92 25.05 22.48
N HIS A 40 26.08 25.36 21.88
CA HIS A 40 27.28 25.76 22.63
C HIS A 40 27.06 27.09 23.38
N LEU A 41 26.47 28.10 22.72
CA LEU A 41 26.15 29.37 23.31
C LEU A 41 25.11 29.28 24.42
N ALA A 42 24.07 28.47 24.23
CA ALA A 42 23.03 28.23 25.23
C ALA A 42 23.59 27.52 26.49
N ARG A 43 24.60 26.65 26.31
CA ARG A 43 25.32 25.98 27.41
C ARG A 43 26.17 26.95 28.23
N SER A 44 26.81 27.93 27.58
CA SER A 44 27.69 28.90 28.21
C SER A 44 26.94 30.08 28.84
N SER A 45 25.63 30.17 28.62
CA SER A 45 24.81 31.30 29.07
C SER A 45 23.98 30.94 30.30
N ASP A 46 24.08 31.73 31.39
CA ASP A 46 23.37 31.45 32.64
C ASP A 46 21.89 31.85 32.60
N ASN A 47 21.53 32.87 31.81
CA ASN A 47 20.18 33.41 31.71
C ASN A 47 19.74 33.64 30.25
N LEU A 48 18.43 33.62 30.02
CA LEU A 48 17.83 33.88 28.71
C LEU A 48 18.26 35.22 28.09
N HIS A 49 18.37 36.28 28.92
CA HIS A 49 18.82 37.63 28.49
C HIS A 49 20.27 37.64 28.06
N HIS A 50 21.13 36.89 28.77
CA HIS A 50 22.55 36.78 28.42
C HIS A 50 22.69 35.97 27.13
N PHE A 51 21.92 34.88 26.97
CA PHE A 51 21.91 34.09 25.74
C PHE A 51 21.49 34.90 24.51
N ASN A 52 20.44 35.74 24.65
CA ASN A 52 19.99 36.63 23.57
C ASN A 52 21.02 37.70 23.22
N ALA A 53 21.70 38.29 24.22
CA ALA A 53 22.76 39.26 24.01
C ALA A 53 23.93 38.62 23.23
N VAL A 54 24.40 37.42 23.65
CA VAL A 54 25.51 36.72 23.02
C VAL A 54 25.16 36.25 21.59
N LEU A 55 23.91 35.87 21.30
CA LEU A 55 23.47 35.57 19.93
C LEU A 55 23.53 36.78 19.02
N ASN A 56 23.04 37.96 19.52
CA ASN A 56 23.06 39.22 18.77
C ASN A 56 24.47 39.73 18.53
N ASP A 57 25.39 39.61 19.53
CA ASP A 57 26.80 39.99 19.42
C ASP A 57 27.55 39.15 18.36
N ASN A 58 27.10 37.90 18.14
CA ASN A 58 27.64 37.02 17.09
C ASN A 58 26.91 37.16 15.75
N GLY A 59 26.02 38.14 15.59
CA GLY A 59 25.34 38.48 14.34
C GLY A 59 24.14 37.57 14.01
N ALA A 60 23.69 36.73 14.97
CA ALA A 60 22.57 35.82 14.81
C ALA A 60 21.30 36.46 15.43
N HIS A 61 20.54 37.17 14.61
CA HIS A 61 19.31 37.84 15.06
C HIS A 61 18.11 36.88 14.85
N PHE A 62 17.60 36.31 15.94
CA PHE A 62 16.40 35.46 15.94
C PHE A 62 15.25 36.14 16.68
N PRO A 63 13.98 35.84 16.33
CA PRO A 63 12.81 36.27 17.08
C PRO A 63 12.84 35.77 18.54
N ASP A 64 12.38 36.61 19.49
CA ASP A 64 12.44 36.32 20.93
C ASP A 64 11.82 34.98 21.33
N TYR A 65 10.75 34.54 20.65
CA TYR A 65 10.12 33.24 20.93
C TYR A 65 11.04 32.08 20.55
N LEU A 66 11.82 32.20 19.47
CA LEU A 66 12.74 31.19 19.00
C LEU A 66 13.95 31.06 19.93
N VAL A 67 14.48 32.20 20.38
CA VAL A 67 15.55 32.23 21.37
C VAL A 67 15.13 31.56 22.69
N ARG A 68 13.89 31.80 23.13
CA ARG A 68 13.29 31.11 24.28
C ARG A 68 13.17 29.59 24.05
N THR A 69 12.73 29.17 22.86
CA THR A 69 12.60 27.76 22.52
C THR A 69 13.97 27.09 22.56
N PHE A 70 14.99 27.64 21.94
CA PHE A 70 16.35 27.08 21.95
C PHE A 70 16.91 26.99 23.39
N PHE A 71 16.79 28.05 24.19
CA PHE A 71 17.27 28.05 25.56
C PHE A 71 16.56 26.99 26.43
N THR A 72 15.24 26.85 26.28
CA THR A 72 14.43 25.89 27.01
C THR A 72 14.75 24.44 26.58
N LEU A 73 14.91 24.17 25.28
CA LEU A 73 15.28 22.85 24.76
C LEU A 73 16.67 22.42 25.27
N VAL A 74 17.65 23.33 25.26
CA VAL A 74 19.00 23.00 25.70
C VAL A 74 19.01 22.71 27.21
N ARG A 75 18.33 23.51 28.01
CA ARG A 75 18.25 23.34 29.49
C ARG A 75 17.46 22.11 29.90
N ALA A 76 16.36 21.83 29.24
CA ALA A 76 15.53 20.65 29.52
C ALA A 76 16.25 19.30 29.30
N VAL A 77 17.24 19.26 28.39
CA VAL A 77 18.00 18.05 28.08
C VAL A 77 19.27 17.90 28.93
N LEU A 78 19.85 19.02 29.39
CA LEU A 78 21.15 19.03 30.06
C LEU A 78 21.10 19.07 31.59
N GLU A 79 19.96 19.47 32.22
CA GLU A 79 19.80 19.45 33.67
C GLU A 79 18.96 18.21 34.07
N PRO A 80 19.55 17.22 34.79
CA PRO A 80 18.76 16.17 35.41
C PRO A 80 17.92 16.78 36.53
N ALA A 81 16.61 16.52 36.50
CA ALA A 81 15.64 17.00 37.49
C ALA A 81 16.11 16.70 38.92
N LYS A 82 16.52 17.73 39.67
CA LYS A 82 16.60 17.66 41.11
C LYS A 82 15.19 17.65 41.66
N THR A 83 14.87 16.53 42.30
CA THR A 83 13.73 16.38 43.20
C THR A 83 13.67 17.49 44.24
N GLU A 84 12.62 18.32 44.18
CA GLU A 84 12.16 19.06 45.35
C GLU A 84 10.70 18.80 45.66
N SER A 85 10.53 18.30 46.84
CA SER A 85 9.27 18.06 47.52
C SER A 85 8.86 19.32 48.31
N LYS A 86 7.54 19.54 48.36
CA LYS A 86 6.76 20.35 49.30
C LYS A 86 6.69 21.85 49.07
N ALA A 87 5.53 22.37 48.88
CA ALA A 87 4.63 22.89 49.89
C ALA A 87 3.38 23.50 49.31
N LYS A 88 2.35 23.25 50.02
CA LYS A 88 0.97 23.74 49.98
C LYS A 88 0.77 25.24 49.95
N GLU A 89 -0.40 25.54 49.43
CA GLU A 89 -1.50 26.39 49.93
C GLU A 89 -1.82 27.71 49.23
N LYS A 90 -3.07 27.74 48.80
CA LYS A 90 -4.07 28.85 48.84
C LYS A 90 -3.71 30.16 48.14
N ASP A 91 -4.58 30.82 47.42
CA ASP A 91 -5.99 31.08 47.58
C ASP A 91 -6.58 31.71 46.30
N SER A 92 -7.80 31.36 46.03
CA SER A 92 -8.93 32.13 45.51
C SER A 92 -8.72 33.42 44.73
N GLY A 93 -9.43 33.49 43.61
CA GLY A 93 -9.72 34.78 42.98
C GLY A 93 -10.41 34.66 41.63
N SER A 94 -11.74 34.57 41.68
CA SER A 94 -12.68 34.67 40.58
C SER A 94 -12.53 35.95 39.77
N SER A 95 -12.69 35.90 38.46
CA SER A 95 -13.68 36.66 37.67
C SER A 95 -13.38 36.52 36.19
N SER A 96 -14.25 35.86 35.47
CA SER A 96 -15.29 36.34 34.62
C SER A 96 -14.83 37.10 33.36
N LEU A 97 -15.19 36.47 32.22
CA LEU A 97 -15.85 37.04 31.04
C LEU A 97 -15.03 37.98 30.12
N LYS A 98 -14.94 37.82 28.88
CA LYS A 98 -15.85 37.56 27.75
C LYS A 98 -15.10 37.56 26.41
N PRO A 99 -15.69 37.13 25.31
CA PRO A 99 -14.98 36.88 24.06
C PRO A 99 -14.91 38.09 23.15
N LEU A 100 -13.85 38.18 22.36
CA LEU A 100 -13.74 39.17 21.29
C LEU A 100 -13.59 38.53 19.92
N LYS A 101 -14.66 38.64 19.18
CA LYS A 101 -14.91 38.94 17.77
C LYS A 101 -13.79 38.75 16.74
N ARG A 102 -14.19 38.01 15.72
CA ARG A 102 -13.73 38.08 14.33
C ARG A 102 -13.38 39.52 13.91
N ILE A 103 -12.25 39.64 13.22
CA ILE A 103 -12.04 40.70 12.25
C ILE A 103 -11.51 40.08 10.97
N SER A 104 -12.20 40.40 9.91
CA SER A 104 -11.98 40.13 8.50
C SER A 104 -10.75 40.81 7.96
N SER A 105 -10.22 40.18 6.89
CA SER A 105 -9.21 40.79 5.99
C SER A 105 -9.61 42.18 5.45
N PRO A 106 -8.67 42.96 4.98
CA PRO A 106 -8.54 43.18 3.54
C PRO A 106 -7.13 43.20 2.96
N GLU A 107 -7.02 42.66 1.81
CA GLU A 107 -6.68 43.16 0.49
C GLU A 107 -5.51 44.16 0.31
N LYS A 108 -4.70 43.77 -0.71
CA LYS A 108 -4.07 44.61 -1.77
C LYS A 108 -2.72 45.26 -1.58
N GLY A 109 -1.97 44.96 -2.66
CA GLY A 109 -1.02 45.85 -3.35
C GLY A 109 0.45 45.46 -3.11
N GLU A 110 1.31 45.36 -4.03
CA GLU A 110 1.50 45.93 -5.34
C GLU A 110 2.63 45.21 -6.08
N ALA A 111 2.49 45.11 -7.38
CA ALA A 111 3.51 44.73 -8.35
C ALA A 111 4.56 45.84 -8.53
N LYS A 112 5.81 45.46 -8.79
CA LYS A 112 6.78 46.21 -9.61
C LYS A 112 7.76 45.19 -10.20
N GLN A 113 7.64 44.92 -11.49
CA GLN A 113 8.38 45.46 -12.65
C GLN A 113 9.89 45.44 -12.50
N PHE A 114 10.53 44.61 -13.32
CA PHE A 114 11.72 45.05 -14.08
C PHE A 114 11.71 44.43 -15.49
N THR A 115 11.56 45.32 -16.42
CA THR A 115 11.82 45.18 -17.84
C THR A 115 13.27 45.44 -18.17
N ALA A 116 13.81 44.79 -19.17
CA ALA A 116 14.65 45.32 -20.27
C ALA A 116 15.32 44.17 -20.98
N ALA A 117 15.08 43.95 -22.22
CA ALA A 117 15.39 44.63 -23.49
C ALA A 117 16.53 43.95 -24.24
N GLY A 118 16.33 43.76 -25.52
CA GLY A 118 17.35 43.51 -26.56
C GLY A 118 16.89 42.47 -27.57
N LYS A 119 16.13 42.79 -28.54
CA LYS A 119 16.33 43.26 -29.91
C LYS A 119 17.37 42.51 -30.73
N LEU A 120 16.89 42.05 -31.85
CA LEU A 120 17.38 42.11 -33.26
C LEU A 120 17.22 40.76 -33.94
N SER A 121 16.62 40.62 -35.02
CA SER A 121 16.23 41.19 -36.29
C SER A 121 16.29 40.10 -37.34
N SER A 122 15.23 39.96 -38.10
CA SER A 122 15.22 39.26 -39.38
C SER A 122 16.01 40.05 -40.45
N PRO A 123 16.41 39.47 -41.54
CA PRO A 123 15.61 39.63 -42.71
C PRO A 123 15.56 38.48 -43.75
N ASP A 124 14.41 38.48 -44.42
CA ASP A 124 14.15 38.45 -45.88
C ASP A 124 14.61 37.31 -46.83
N LYS A 125 13.58 36.73 -47.46
CA LYS A 125 13.36 36.45 -48.92
C LYS A 125 14.36 35.53 -49.66
N ASP A 126 13.87 34.55 -50.36
CA ASP A 126 13.19 34.56 -51.65
C ASP A 126 12.76 33.15 -52.07
N GLU A 127 11.57 33.05 -52.58
CA GLU A 127 10.99 32.50 -53.84
C GLU A 127 11.61 31.24 -54.48
N ASP A 128 10.74 30.34 -54.76
CA ASP A 128 10.27 29.60 -55.98
C ASP A 128 9.98 28.14 -55.68
N GLY A 129 8.80 27.67 -55.75
CA GLY A 129 7.96 27.22 -56.83
C GLY A 129 8.09 25.72 -57.12
N ASP A 130 7.12 24.89 -56.68
CA ASP A 130 6.39 24.01 -57.57
C ASP A 130 5.27 23.26 -56.81
N GLY A 131 4.08 23.34 -57.37
CA GLY A 131 2.87 22.82 -56.80
C GLY A 131 2.66 21.33 -57.07
N LEU A 132 2.13 20.67 -56.09
CA LEU A 132 1.25 19.50 -56.19
C LEU A 132 0.11 19.67 -55.17
N PRO A 133 -1.13 19.38 -55.53
CA PRO A 133 -2.27 19.64 -54.68
C PRO A 133 -2.28 18.65 -53.50
N ARG A 134 -2.11 19.19 -52.27
CA ARG A 134 -2.53 18.48 -51.06
C ARG A 134 -4.04 18.50 -51.05
N GLN A 135 -4.62 17.31 -51.00
CA GLN A 135 -5.99 17.11 -50.56
C GLN A 135 -6.06 17.70 -49.14
N GLU A 136 -6.85 18.74 -48.99
CA GLU A 136 -7.37 19.20 -47.71
C GLU A 136 -8.28 18.08 -47.19
N GLU A 137 -7.75 17.23 -46.32
CA GLU A 137 -8.60 16.51 -45.38
C GLU A 137 -9.15 17.61 -44.46
N ASP A 138 -10.43 17.89 -44.60
CA ASP A 138 -11.22 18.66 -43.67
C ASP A 138 -11.15 17.94 -42.33
N ASP A 139 -10.17 18.28 -41.47
CA ASP A 139 -10.20 18.04 -40.04
C ASP A 139 -11.27 18.96 -39.41
N ASP A 140 -12.53 18.57 -39.60
CA ASP A 140 -13.63 19.02 -38.76
C ASP A 140 -13.39 18.40 -37.34
N ASP A 141 -12.43 18.95 -36.60
CA ASP A 141 -12.33 18.81 -35.15
C ASP A 141 -13.52 19.55 -34.50
N GLU A 142 -14.75 19.03 -34.72
CA GLU A 142 -15.90 19.37 -33.90
C GLU A 142 -15.57 18.92 -32.47
N ASP A 143 -15.34 19.89 -31.56
CA ASP A 143 -15.15 19.71 -30.14
C ASP A 143 -16.27 18.84 -29.58
N PHE A 144 -16.04 17.51 -29.48
CA PHE A 144 -17.01 16.54 -29.03
C PHE A 144 -17.12 16.64 -27.48
N GLU A 145 -18.22 17.24 -27.01
CA GLU A 145 -18.49 17.35 -25.57
C GLU A 145 -19.31 16.17 -25.08
N ILE A 146 -18.94 15.68 -23.88
CA ILE A 146 -19.58 14.55 -23.22
C ILE A 146 -20.18 15.03 -21.90
N GLU A 147 -21.40 14.61 -21.63
CA GLU A 147 -22.11 14.83 -20.37
C GLU A 147 -22.37 13.47 -19.68
N LEU A 148 -22.39 13.49 -18.34
CA LEU A 148 -22.85 12.36 -17.55
C LEU A 148 -24.35 12.17 -17.74
N ASN A 149 -24.80 10.91 -17.76
CA ASN A 149 -26.22 10.61 -17.76
C ASN A 149 -26.73 10.60 -16.30
N ASP A 150 -27.59 11.52 -15.96
CA ASP A 150 -28.17 11.67 -14.61
C ASP A 150 -29.38 10.75 -14.36
N ASP A 151 -29.77 9.89 -15.32
CA ASP A 151 -30.87 8.97 -15.20
C ASP A 151 -30.53 7.84 -14.21
N ALA A 152 -31.01 7.94 -12.98
CA ALA A 152 -30.82 6.91 -11.97
C ALA A 152 -31.81 5.75 -12.18
N PRO A 153 -31.35 4.47 -12.12
CA PRO A 153 -32.23 3.31 -12.23
C PRO A 153 -33.25 3.26 -11.09
N ALA A 154 -34.33 2.53 -11.30
CA ALA A 154 -35.47 2.50 -10.37
C ALA A 154 -35.08 2.12 -8.93
N PHE A 155 -34.16 1.18 -8.75
CA PHE A 155 -33.71 0.72 -7.43
C PHE A 155 -32.77 1.70 -6.69
N LEU A 156 -32.24 2.72 -7.39
CA LEU A 156 -31.39 3.79 -6.80
C LEU A 156 -32.11 5.14 -6.69
N GLN A 157 -33.38 5.24 -7.14
CA GLN A 157 -34.13 6.49 -7.04
C GLN A 157 -34.24 6.97 -5.59
N GLY A 158 -33.82 8.21 -5.34
CA GLY A 158 -33.76 8.80 -4.01
C GLY A 158 -32.60 8.37 -3.12
N GLN A 159 -31.69 7.50 -3.63
CA GLN A 159 -30.53 6.97 -2.90
C GLN A 159 -29.19 7.20 -3.62
N THR A 160 -29.16 8.08 -4.61
CA THR A 160 -27.95 8.39 -5.36
C THR A 160 -26.97 9.25 -4.56
N LYS A 161 -25.71 9.32 -5.02
CA LYS A 161 -24.63 10.14 -4.41
C LYS A 161 -25.05 11.58 -4.10
N HIS A 162 -25.94 12.17 -4.89
CA HIS A 162 -26.42 13.53 -4.73
C HIS A 162 -27.50 13.69 -3.64
N SER A 163 -28.21 12.63 -3.28
CA SER A 163 -29.30 12.65 -2.31
C SER A 163 -28.90 12.24 -0.89
N MET A 164 -27.74 11.60 -0.73
CA MET A 164 -27.25 11.14 0.56
C MET A 164 -26.19 12.08 1.13
N ASP A 165 -26.35 12.48 2.39
CA ASP A 165 -25.31 13.20 3.12
C ASP A 165 -24.18 12.23 3.48
N MET A 166 -23.20 12.12 2.56
CA MET A 166 -22.07 11.22 2.67
C MET A 166 -21.05 11.74 3.68
N SER A 167 -21.27 11.48 4.94
CA SER A 167 -20.25 11.71 5.97
C SER A 167 -19.14 10.66 5.80
N PRO A 168 -17.85 11.05 5.71
CA PRO A 168 -16.79 10.08 5.69
C PRO A 168 -16.79 9.23 6.96
N LEU A 169 -16.56 7.93 6.82
CA LEU A 169 -16.47 7.00 7.95
C LEU A 169 -15.55 7.55 9.04
N LYS A 170 -16.07 7.69 10.25
CA LYS A 170 -15.29 8.10 11.42
C LYS A 170 -14.42 6.92 11.87
N ILE A 171 -13.27 6.75 11.22
CA ILE A 171 -12.28 5.70 11.57
C ILE A 171 -11.62 6.01 12.92
N PHE A 172 -11.68 7.26 13.35
CA PHE A 172 -11.03 7.73 14.56
C PHE A 172 -12.02 7.86 15.71
N LYS A 173 -11.66 7.27 16.85
CA LYS A 173 -12.45 7.37 18.08
C LYS A 173 -12.47 8.80 18.63
N ASN A 174 -11.36 9.52 18.52
CA ASN A 174 -11.22 10.91 18.93
C ASN A 174 -10.51 11.74 17.84
N PRO A 175 -11.24 12.56 17.05
CA PRO A 175 -10.68 13.37 15.98
C PRO A 175 -9.68 14.46 16.44
N GLU A 176 -9.74 14.87 17.71
CA GLU A 176 -8.86 15.89 18.30
C GLU A 176 -7.73 15.29 19.15
N GLY A 177 -7.61 13.98 19.18
CA GLY A 177 -6.62 13.27 19.98
C GLY A 177 -5.18 13.50 19.56
N SER A 178 -4.27 13.23 20.50
CA SER A 178 -2.82 13.37 20.28
C SER A 178 -2.30 12.47 19.16
N LEU A 179 -2.82 11.25 19.07
CA LEU A 179 -2.44 10.30 18.03
C LEU A 179 -2.84 10.76 16.63
N LEU A 180 -4.02 11.37 16.47
CA LEU A 180 -4.43 11.86 15.15
C LEU A 180 -3.60 13.07 14.71
N ARG A 181 -3.27 13.98 15.63
CA ARG A 181 -2.37 15.10 15.33
C ARG A 181 -0.99 14.62 14.91
N SER A 182 -0.43 13.64 15.60
CA SER A 182 0.85 13.01 15.25
C SER A 182 0.79 12.32 13.88
N ALA A 183 -0.29 11.59 13.56
CA ALA A 183 -0.49 10.95 12.25
C ALA A 183 -0.58 11.99 11.11
N ALA A 184 -1.32 13.09 11.33
CA ALA A 184 -1.45 14.17 10.36
C ALA A 184 -0.11 14.88 10.12
N LEU A 185 0.65 15.15 11.17
CA LEU A 185 1.97 15.77 11.11
C LEU A 185 2.94 14.88 10.31
N GLN A 186 2.98 13.57 10.60
CA GLN A 186 3.82 12.63 9.87
C GLN A 186 3.42 12.47 8.40
N SER A 187 2.12 12.53 8.10
CA SER A 187 1.67 12.58 6.71
C SER A 187 2.17 13.83 5.99
N ALA A 188 2.15 14.99 6.65
CA ALA A 188 2.66 16.25 6.10
C ALA A 188 4.18 16.19 5.90
N LEU A 189 4.94 15.73 6.90
CA LEU A 189 6.39 15.54 6.81
C LEU A 189 6.80 14.52 5.74
N ALA A 190 6.04 13.44 5.58
CA ALA A 190 6.28 12.47 4.53
C ALA A 190 6.04 13.06 3.13
N LYS A 191 5.03 13.93 2.99
CA LYS A 191 4.74 14.66 1.74
C LYS A 191 5.87 15.62 1.41
N GLU A 192 6.30 16.42 2.36
CA GLU A 192 7.40 17.37 2.23
C GLU A 192 8.72 16.69 1.85
N ARG A 193 9.10 15.60 2.54
CA ARG A 193 10.28 14.80 2.19
C ARG A 193 10.21 14.23 0.76
N ARG A 194 9.02 13.94 0.24
CA ARG A 194 8.83 13.52 -1.17
C ARG A 194 9.02 14.69 -2.11
N GLU A 195 8.43 15.84 -1.82
CA GLU A 195 8.55 17.06 -2.63
C GLU A 195 10.02 17.49 -2.76
N VAL A 196 10.76 17.52 -1.66
CA VAL A 196 12.21 17.81 -1.67
C VAL A 196 12.99 16.79 -2.52
N ARG A 197 12.64 15.51 -2.43
CA ARG A 197 13.26 14.46 -3.25
C ARG A 197 12.93 14.60 -4.73
N GLU A 198 11.70 14.95 -5.06
CA GLU A 198 11.25 15.19 -6.44
C GLU A 198 11.91 16.44 -7.02
N GLN A 199 12.03 17.53 -6.25
CA GLN A 199 12.75 18.75 -6.65
C GLN A 199 14.23 18.45 -6.89
N HIS A 200 14.87 17.70 -6.00
CA HIS A 200 16.27 17.30 -6.18
C HIS A 200 16.46 16.40 -7.42
N HIS A 201 15.51 15.54 -7.70
CA HIS A 201 15.52 14.68 -8.87
C HIS A 201 15.28 15.50 -10.16
N SER A 202 14.37 16.45 -10.14
CA SER A 202 14.11 17.38 -11.24
C SER A 202 15.33 18.27 -11.53
N SER A 203 15.95 18.82 -10.51
CA SER A 203 17.18 19.64 -10.67
C SER A 203 18.36 18.84 -11.21
N MET A 204 18.48 17.53 -10.87
CA MET A 204 19.46 16.64 -11.49
C MET A 204 19.18 16.37 -12.98
N PHE A 205 17.90 16.28 -13.38
CA PHE A 205 17.53 16.13 -14.78
C PHE A 205 17.72 17.42 -15.58
N ASP A 206 17.46 18.58 -14.98
CA ASP A 206 17.66 19.89 -15.64
C ASP A 206 19.16 20.25 -15.77
N SER A 207 20.01 19.65 -14.94
CA SER A 207 21.48 19.84 -15.03
C SER A 207 22.14 18.97 -16.11
N ILE A 208 21.40 18.05 -16.75
CA ILE A 208 21.89 17.30 -17.91
C ILE A 208 21.80 18.22 -19.13
N PRO A 209 22.91 18.55 -19.81
CA PRO A 209 22.88 19.42 -20.98
C PRO A 209 21.94 18.86 -22.06
N LYS A 210 20.94 19.66 -22.46
CA LYS A 210 19.95 19.32 -23.50
C LYS A 210 20.51 19.38 -24.91
N ASP A 211 21.83 19.37 -25.07
CA ASP A 211 22.47 19.39 -26.39
C ASP A 211 22.41 18.04 -27.08
N LEU A 212 21.22 17.66 -27.51
CA LEU A 212 20.95 16.48 -28.34
C LEU A 212 21.39 16.62 -29.81
N ASN A 213 21.94 17.78 -30.20
CA ASN A 213 22.38 18.06 -31.56
C ASN A 213 23.89 17.94 -31.81
N ARG A 214 24.66 17.49 -30.82
CA ARG A 214 26.03 17.06 -31.08
C ARG A 214 26.03 15.65 -31.63
N ALA A 215 26.62 15.46 -32.82
CA ALA A 215 26.96 14.14 -33.34
C ALA A 215 27.67 13.34 -32.23
N TRP A 216 27.17 12.15 -31.97
CA TRP A 216 27.67 11.26 -30.94
C TRP A 216 29.18 10.98 -31.20
N GLU A 217 30.04 11.60 -30.43
CA GLU A 217 31.45 11.20 -30.33
C GLU A 217 31.50 9.93 -29.51
N ASP A 218 31.92 8.85 -30.14
CA ASP A 218 32.12 7.54 -29.50
C ASP A 218 33.17 7.69 -28.38
N PRO A 219 32.85 7.49 -27.10
CA PRO A 219 33.83 7.59 -26.02
C PRO A 219 34.78 6.40 -25.96
N MET A 220 34.92 5.66 -27.07
CA MET A 220 35.89 4.60 -27.15
C MET A 220 37.31 5.19 -27.40
N PRO A 221 38.31 4.76 -26.62
CA PRO A 221 39.68 5.18 -26.84
C PRO A 221 40.15 4.79 -28.25
N ASP A 222 41.03 5.57 -28.80
CA ASP A 222 41.61 5.40 -30.12
C ASP A 222 42.17 3.99 -30.36
N LYS A 223 42.15 3.54 -31.64
CA LYS A 223 42.49 2.17 -32.06
C LYS A 223 43.82 1.60 -31.55
N GLY A 224 44.68 2.41 -30.92
CA GLY A 224 45.95 2.01 -30.31
C GLY A 224 45.87 1.63 -28.83
N GLU A 225 44.78 1.94 -28.12
CA GLU A 225 44.59 1.66 -26.67
C GLU A 225 43.55 0.57 -26.38
N ARG A 226 43.08 -0.10 -27.42
CA ARG A 226 42.11 -1.21 -27.22
C ARG A 226 42.84 -2.45 -26.72
N HIS A 227 42.76 -2.70 -25.43
CA HIS A 227 43.01 -4.04 -24.90
C HIS A 227 41.93 -4.98 -25.44
N LEU A 228 42.33 -5.98 -26.20
CA LEU A 228 41.42 -6.97 -26.77
C LEU A 228 40.68 -7.69 -25.63
N ALA A 229 39.36 -7.78 -25.77
CA ALA A 229 38.47 -8.50 -24.83
C ALA A 229 38.93 -9.97 -24.56
N HIS A 230 39.85 -10.47 -25.33
CA HIS A 230 40.51 -11.75 -25.16
C HIS A 230 41.48 -11.76 -23.97
N GLU A 231 42.13 -10.64 -23.61
CA GLU A 231 43.02 -10.56 -22.46
C GLU A 231 42.29 -10.44 -21.12
N LEU A 232 41.07 -9.89 -21.14
CA LEU A 232 40.18 -9.85 -19.98
C LEU A 232 39.48 -11.20 -19.66
N ARG A 233 39.54 -12.16 -20.58
CA ARG A 233 39.05 -13.53 -20.34
C ARG A 233 40.02 -14.38 -19.52
N GLY A 234 41.24 -13.94 -19.32
CA GLY A 234 42.25 -14.63 -18.53
C GLY A 234 42.22 -14.36 -17.01
N VAL A 235 41.43 -13.36 -16.56
CA VAL A 235 41.18 -13.14 -15.14
C VAL A 235 39.96 -13.96 -14.76
N GLY A 236 40.16 -15.28 -14.65
CA GLY A 236 39.19 -16.16 -14.06
C GLY A 236 38.94 -15.73 -12.61
N LEU A 237 37.75 -15.30 -12.30
CA LEU A 237 37.26 -15.23 -10.92
C LEU A 237 37.52 -16.60 -10.30
N SER A 238 38.49 -16.68 -9.38
CA SER A 238 38.78 -17.89 -8.65
C SER A 238 37.54 -18.33 -7.92
N ALA A 239 37.31 -19.62 -7.77
CA ALA A 239 36.16 -20.21 -7.09
C ALA A 239 35.97 -19.73 -5.62
N LEU A 240 36.93 -18.92 -5.13
CA LEU A 240 36.93 -18.31 -3.79
C LEU A 240 36.20 -16.95 -3.71
N ASP A 241 35.97 -16.30 -4.85
CA ASP A 241 35.23 -14.98 -4.88
C ASP A 241 33.75 -15.10 -5.19
N MET A 242 33.22 -16.31 -5.24
CA MET A 242 31.78 -16.51 -5.35
C MET A 242 31.14 -16.35 -3.96
N PRO A 243 30.19 -15.41 -3.77
CA PRO A 243 29.48 -15.31 -2.51
C PRO A 243 28.86 -16.67 -2.16
N GLU A 244 29.04 -17.13 -0.93
CA GLU A 244 28.59 -18.45 -0.41
C GLU A 244 27.11 -18.77 -0.67
N TRP A 245 26.28 -17.76 -0.94
CA TRP A 245 24.85 -17.93 -1.23
C TRP A 245 24.55 -18.56 -2.62
N LYS A 246 25.52 -18.57 -3.55
CA LYS A 246 25.34 -19.15 -4.90
C LYS A 246 25.61 -20.66 -4.94
N GLY A 247 26.25 -21.21 -3.91
CA GLY A 247 26.57 -22.65 -3.80
C GLY A 247 25.48 -23.53 -3.20
N SER A 248 24.38 -22.96 -2.66
CA SER A 248 23.33 -23.74 -1.96
C SER A 248 22.03 -23.89 -2.74
N SER A 249 22.08 -23.81 -4.08
CA SER A 249 20.89 -23.93 -4.96
C SER A 249 20.30 -25.35 -5.05
N GLY A 250 20.52 -26.19 -4.08
CA GLY A 250 20.00 -27.56 -4.04
C GLY A 250 19.39 -28.01 -2.71
N LYS A 251 19.35 -27.15 -1.68
CA LYS A 251 18.73 -27.50 -0.40
C LYS A 251 17.39 -26.82 -0.27
N THR A 252 16.33 -27.63 -0.19
CA THR A 252 14.98 -27.22 0.23
C THR A 252 15.08 -26.37 1.49
N VAL A 253 14.74 -25.09 1.38
CA VAL A 253 14.76 -24.16 2.52
C VAL A 253 13.51 -24.43 3.37
N SER A 254 13.68 -25.06 4.49
CA SER A 254 12.67 -25.24 5.53
C SER A 254 12.43 -23.89 6.22
N PHE A 255 11.17 -23.52 6.38
CA PHE A 255 10.76 -22.30 7.09
C PHE A 255 10.87 -22.52 8.60
N GLY A 256 11.67 -21.68 9.27
CA GLY A 256 11.83 -21.64 10.73
C GLY A 256 13.24 -22.05 11.19
N PRO A 257 13.61 -21.73 12.43
CA PRO A 257 14.89 -22.13 12.97
C PRO A 257 14.99 -23.66 12.93
N LYS A 258 16.12 -24.16 12.48
CA LYS A 258 16.43 -25.59 12.59
C LYS A 258 16.58 -25.90 14.07
N SER A 259 15.47 -26.19 14.75
CA SER A 259 15.53 -26.70 16.09
C SER A 259 16.25 -28.05 16.04
N LYS A 260 17.07 -28.32 17.03
CA LYS A 260 17.74 -29.63 17.17
C LYS A 260 16.76 -30.77 17.46
N LEU A 261 15.48 -30.43 17.71
CA LEU A 261 14.40 -31.35 18.01
C LEU A 261 13.84 -32.00 16.74
N SER A 262 13.51 -33.27 16.81
CA SER A 262 12.78 -33.98 15.76
C SER A 262 11.37 -33.40 15.54
N ILE A 263 10.77 -33.61 14.38
CA ILE A 263 9.39 -33.13 14.08
C ILE A 263 8.38 -33.59 15.15
N PRO A 264 8.37 -34.87 15.60
CA PRO A 264 7.50 -35.31 16.69
C PRO A 264 7.70 -34.55 17.99
N GLU A 265 8.95 -34.31 18.40
CA GLU A 265 9.25 -33.56 19.62
C GLU A 265 8.79 -32.10 19.51
N GLN A 266 8.95 -31.48 18.33
CA GLN A 266 8.44 -30.14 18.08
C GLN A 266 6.92 -30.08 18.24
N LYS A 267 6.16 -31.04 17.65
CA LYS A 267 4.71 -31.16 17.80
C LYS A 267 4.29 -31.31 19.26
N GLN A 268 4.98 -32.16 20.03
CA GLN A 268 4.70 -32.41 21.45
C GLN A 268 5.01 -31.20 22.34
N SER A 269 5.93 -30.35 21.92
CA SER A 269 6.29 -29.12 22.66
C SER A 269 5.24 -28.00 22.56
N LEU A 270 4.30 -28.10 21.61
CA LEU A 270 3.26 -27.08 21.39
C LEU A 270 2.21 -27.11 22.51
N PRO A 271 1.71 -25.96 22.99
CA PRO A 271 0.68 -25.89 24.02
C PRO A 271 -0.57 -26.69 23.70
N ILE A 272 -1.03 -26.69 22.46
CA ILE A 272 -2.22 -27.40 22.01
C ILE A 272 -2.11 -28.93 22.15
N TYR A 273 -0.90 -29.49 22.17
CA TYR A 273 -0.70 -30.92 22.21
C TYR A 273 -1.35 -31.59 23.43
N ARG A 274 -1.26 -30.93 24.57
CA ARG A 274 -1.84 -31.45 25.82
C ARG A 274 -3.37 -31.48 25.81
N LEU A 275 -3.99 -30.64 24.99
CA LEU A 275 -5.43 -30.49 24.89
C LEU A 275 -6.01 -31.20 23.65
N LYS A 276 -5.22 -32.04 22.97
CA LYS A 276 -5.62 -32.72 21.72
C LYS A 276 -6.95 -33.45 21.86
N ASN A 277 -7.10 -34.33 22.86
CA ASN A 277 -8.28 -35.17 23.05
C ASN A 277 -9.51 -34.33 23.43
N GLU A 278 -9.33 -33.34 24.28
CA GLU A 278 -10.39 -32.42 24.71
C GLU A 278 -10.90 -31.59 23.51
N LEU A 279 -9.98 -31.12 22.66
CA LEU A 279 -10.31 -30.34 21.47
C LEU A 279 -11.07 -31.18 20.45
N VAL A 280 -10.63 -32.42 20.15
CA VAL A 280 -11.32 -33.34 19.24
C VAL A 280 -12.73 -33.66 19.77
N GLN A 281 -12.86 -33.90 21.08
CA GLN A 281 -14.16 -34.12 21.72
C GLN A 281 -15.05 -32.87 21.61
N ALA A 282 -14.51 -31.68 21.86
CA ALA A 282 -15.24 -30.42 21.71
C ALA A 282 -15.75 -30.19 20.27
N VAL A 283 -14.96 -30.54 19.24
CA VAL A 283 -15.38 -30.46 17.83
C VAL A 283 -16.46 -31.52 17.53
N HIS A 284 -16.38 -32.69 18.15
CA HIS A 284 -17.39 -33.73 17.98
C HIS A 284 -18.75 -33.31 18.56
N ASP A 285 -18.74 -32.73 19.75
CA ASP A 285 -19.95 -32.37 20.50
C ASP A 285 -20.61 -31.09 19.98
N ASN A 286 -19.87 -30.22 19.29
CA ASN A 286 -20.35 -28.94 18.83
C ASN A 286 -20.26 -28.80 17.29
N GLN A 287 -21.33 -28.31 16.67
CA GLN A 287 -21.33 -27.98 15.23
C GLN A 287 -20.41 -26.80 14.94
N VAL A 288 -20.38 -25.81 15.83
CA VAL A 288 -19.53 -24.62 15.75
C VAL A 288 -18.69 -24.52 17.01
N LEU A 289 -17.41 -24.27 16.85
CA LEU A 289 -16.47 -24.07 17.96
C LEU A 289 -15.58 -22.85 17.70
N VAL A 290 -15.55 -21.94 18.67
CA VAL A 290 -14.60 -20.82 18.66
C VAL A 290 -13.35 -21.23 19.44
N VAL A 291 -12.19 -21.20 18.79
CA VAL A 291 -10.92 -21.59 19.40
C VAL A 291 -10.04 -20.36 19.60
N ILE A 292 -9.76 -20.04 20.84
CA ILE A 292 -8.85 -18.93 21.19
C ILE A 292 -7.49 -19.48 21.59
N GLY A 293 -6.46 -18.79 21.18
CA GLY A 293 -5.11 -19.07 21.59
C GLY A 293 -4.12 -18.12 20.96
N GLU A 294 -3.05 -17.87 21.66
CA GLU A 294 -2.01 -16.98 21.15
C GLU A 294 -1.34 -17.53 19.89
N THR A 295 -0.72 -16.64 19.12
CA THR A 295 0.09 -17.04 17.96
C THR A 295 1.27 -17.89 18.41
N GLY A 296 1.48 -19.04 17.74
CA GLY A 296 2.50 -20.01 18.13
C GLY A 296 2.02 -21.12 19.07
N SER A 297 0.74 -21.12 19.49
CA SER A 297 0.16 -22.21 20.26
C SER A 297 -0.05 -23.52 19.48
N GLY A 298 0.08 -23.46 18.14
CA GLY A 298 -0.07 -24.60 17.24
C GLY A 298 -1.46 -24.75 16.62
N LYS A 299 -2.39 -23.81 16.80
CA LYS A 299 -3.76 -23.87 16.24
C LYS A 299 -3.78 -24.23 14.77
N THR A 300 -3.17 -23.37 13.96
CA THR A 300 -3.19 -23.45 12.49
C THR A 300 -2.58 -24.73 11.94
N THR A 301 -1.50 -25.25 12.56
CA THR A 301 -0.79 -26.44 12.05
C THR A 301 -1.34 -27.74 12.63
N GLN A 302 -1.82 -27.76 13.87
CA GLN A 302 -2.16 -29.02 14.56
C GLN A 302 -3.63 -29.37 14.50
N ILE A 303 -4.56 -28.39 14.55
CA ILE A 303 -6.00 -28.69 14.59
C ILE A 303 -6.41 -29.54 13.38
N THR A 304 -6.00 -29.15 12.16
CA THR A 304 -6.31 -29.88 10.94
C THR A 304 -5.76 -31.30 10.92
N GLN A 305 -4.56 -31.50 11.47
CA GLN A 305 -3.94 -32.82 11.60
C GLN A 305 -4.67 -33.69 12.63
N TYR A 306 -5.03 -33.16 13.81
CA TYR A 306 -5.77 -33.88 14.83
C TYR A 306 -7.14 -34.35 14.33
N LEU A 307 -7.83 -33.53 13.55
CA LEU A 307 -9.09 -33.87 12.95
C LEU A 307 -8.94 -34.93 11.83
N ALA A 308 -7.86 -34.86 11.06
CA ALA A 308 -7.55 -35.90 10.08
C ALA A 308 -7.27 -37.25 10.75
N GLU A 309 -6.47 -37.24 11.83
CA GLU A 309 -6.21 -38.44 12.65
C GLU A 309 -7.48 -38.99 13.33
N ALA A 310 -8.44 -38.13 13.68
CA ALA A 310 -9.73 -38.51 14.26
C ALA A 310 -10.74 -39.01 13.23
N GLY A 311 -10.38 -39.08 11.92
CA GLY A 311 -11.18 -39.69 10.88
C GLY A 311 -12.17 -38.76 10.16
N TYR A 312 -12.14 -37.45 10.39
CA TYR A 312 -13.02 -36.48 9.70
C TYR A 312 -12.79 -36.47 8.18
N THR A 313 -11.62 -36.90 7.72
CA THR A 313 -11.29 -37.01 6.29
C THR A 313 -12.03 -38.10 5.54
N THR A 314 -12.65 -39.04 6.25
CA THR A 314 -13.46 -40.12 5.63
C THR A 314 -14.81 -39.63 5.07
N GLN A 315 -15.32 -38.53 5.64
CA GLN A 315 -16.60 -37.90 5.27
C GLN A 315 -16.44 -36.74 4.28
N GLY A 316 -15.23 -36.24 4.10
CA GLY A 316 -14.94 -35.10 3.22
C GLY A 316 -13.57 -34.46 3.55
N LYS A 317 -13.20 -33.45 2.82
CA LYS A 317 -11.94 -32.70 3.05
C LYS A 317 -12.03 -31.81 4.27
N ILE A 318 -10.88 -31.54 4.89
CA ILE A 318 -10.72 -30.50 5.91
C ILE A 318 -10.21 -29.24 5.21
N GLY A 319 -11.01 -28.17 5.18
CA GLY A 319 -10.63 -26.88 4.64
C GLY A 319 -10.17 -25.94 5.73
N CYS A 320 -9.03 -25.28 5.56
CA CYS A 320 -8.53 -24.24 6.47
C CYS A 320 -8.27 -22.95 5.69
N THR A 321 -8.97 -21.88 6.04
CA THR A 321 -8.73 -20.59 5.39
C THR A 321 -7.67 -19.76 6.10
N GLN A 322 -7.03 -18.90 5.34
CA GLN A 322 -6.03 -17.94 5.80
C GLN A 322 -6.28 -16.58 5.15
N PRO A 323 -6.20 -15.45 5.87
CA PRO A 323 -6.39 -14.14 5.28
C PRO A 323 -5.28 -13.76 4.27
N ARG A 324 -4.10 -14.34 4.43
CA ARG A 324 -2.91 -14.00 3.64
C ARG A 324 -2.41 -15.16 2.78
N ARG A 325 -2.10 -14.89 1.50
CA ARG A 325 -1.59 -15.88 0.55
C ARG A 325 -0.31 -16.58 1.04
N ALA A 326 0.65 -15.78 1.54
CA ALA A 326 1.92 -16.32 2.03
C ALA A 326 1.71 -17.25 3.23
N ALA A 327 0.76 -16.96 4.12
CA ALA A 327 0.40 -17.81 5.24
C ALA A 327 -0.16 -19.15 4.76
N ALA A 328 -1.14 -19.15 3.86
CA ALA A 328 -1.73 -20.37 3.32
C ALA A 328 -0.66 -21.33 2.72
N VAL A 329 0.26 -20.79 1.91
CA VAL A 329 1.33 -21.57 1.28
C VAL A 329 2.34 -22.10 2.31
N SER A 330 2.80 -21.23 3.24
CA SER A 330 3.84 -21.62 4.21
C SER A 330 3.33 -22.63 5.22
N VAL A 331 2.07 -22.48 5.68
CA VAL A 331 1.45 -23.43 6.61
C VAL A 331 1.19 -24.76 5.91
N ALA A 332 0.66 -24.78 4.69
CA ALA A 332 0.47 -26.01 3.93
C ALA A 332 1.78 -26.79 3.75
N LYS A 333 2.87 -26.08 3.40
CA LYS A 333 4.22 -26.67 3.32
C LYS A 333 4.64 -27.29 4.65
N ARG A 334 4.49 -26.56 5.75
CA ARG A 334 4.88 -27.03 7.09
C ARG A 334 4.05 -28.27 7.50
N VAL A 335 2.74 -28.23 7.24
CA VAL A 335 1.86 -29.35 7.58
C VAL A 335 2.16 -30.57 6.71
N ALA A 336 2.48 -30.40 5.42
CA ALA A 336 2.92 -31.49 4.56
C ALA A 336 4.22 -32.14 5.08
N GLU A 337 5.20 -31.34 5.52
CA GLU A 337 6.43 -31.84 6.17
C GLU A 337 6.12 -32.61 7.46
N GLU A 338 5.20 -32.10 8.29
CA GLU A 338 4.79 -32.73 9.55
C GLU A 338 3.94 -34.00 9.35
N PHE A 339 3.17 -34.04 8.28
CA PHE A 339 2.33 -35.17 7.89
C PHE A 339 3.14 -36.26 7.18
N GLY A 340 4.31 -35.91 6.62
CA GLY A 340 5.23 -36.81 5.93
C GLY A 340 4.86 -37.05 4.47
N CYS A 341 4.09 -36.16 3.84
CA CYS A 341 3.65 -36.24 2.44
C CYS A 341 4.29 -35.15 1.56
N ARG A 342 4.18 -35.30 0.26
CA ARG A 342 4.53 -34.23 -0.66
C ARG A 342 3.41 -33.21 -0.75
N LEU A 343 3.79 -31.95 -0.85
CA LEU A 343 2.84 -30.84 -1.03
C LEU A 343 2.04 -31.02 -2.34
N GLY A 344 0.70 -31.01 -2.24
CA GLY A 344 -0.21 -31.29 -3.35
C GLY A 344 -0.80 -32.70 -3.34
N GLU A 345 -0.26 -33.62 -2.52
CA GLU A 345 -0.83 -34.94 -2.26
C GLU A 345 -1.91 -34.84 -1.16
N GLU A 346 -1.71 -35.45 0.01
CA GLU A 346 -2.70 -35.41 1.11
C GLU A 346 -2.89 -34.01 1.70
N VAL A 347 -1.85 -33.18 1.66
CA VAL A 347 -1.89 -31.77 2.10
C VAL A 347 -1.61 -30.87 0.90
N GLY A 348 -2.56 -29.98 0.59
CA GLY A 348 -2.42 -29.04 -0.52
C GLY A 348 -2.85 -27.64 -0.13
N TYR A 349 -2.69 -26.71 -1.08
CA TYR A 349 -3.17 -25.33 -0.92
C TYR A 349 -3.79 -24.79 -2.21
N ALA A 350 -4.68 -23.80 -2.05
CA ALA A 350 -5.25 -23.04 -3.15
C ALA A 350 -5.29 -21.56 -2.82
N ILE A 351 -4.64 -20.76 -3.64
CA ILE A 351 -4.66 -19.30 -3.57
C ILE A 351 -5.00 -18.70 -4.93
N ARG A 352 -5.34 -17.44 -4.99
CA ARG A 352 -5.68 -16.77 -6.26
C ARG A 352 -4.54 -16.94 -7.27
N PHE A 353 -4.83 -17.57 -8.40
CA PHE A 353 -3.91 -17.92 -9.50
C PHE A 353 -2.82 -18.97 -9.16
N GLU A 354 -3.02 -19.75 -8.11
CA GLU A 354 -2.12 -20.86 -7.81
C GLU A 354 -2.88 -21.95 -7.04
N ASP A 355 -3.00 -23.15 -7.61
CA ASP A 355 -3.66 -24.31 -7.00
C ASP A 355 -2.70 -25.48 -7.01
N CYS A 356 -2.37 -25.97 -5.82
CA CYS A 356 -1.52 -27.12 -5.59
C CYS A 356 -2.31 -28.15 -4.79
N THR A 357 -3.39 -28.68 -5.39
CA THR A 357 -4.23 -29.73 -4.82
C THR A 357 -4.47 -30.84 -5.84
N GLY A 358 -4.69 -32.06 -5.37
CA GLY A 358 -5.02 -33.24 -6.15
C GLY A 358 -6.34 -33.91 -5.75
N SER A 359 -6.64 -35.04 -6.38
CA SER A 359 -7.76 -35.94 -5.99
C SER A 359 -7.60 -36.38 -4.53
N ASP A 360 -6.37 -36.68 -4.14
CA ASP A 360 -6.03 -37.33 -2.87
C ASP A 360 -5.83 -36.31 -1.73
N THR A 361 -6.01 -35.04 -2.00
CA THR A 361 -5.88 -33.99 -0.99
C THR A 361 -6.97 -34.10 0.07
N LEU A 362 -6.55 -34.33 1.31
CA LEU A 362 -7.39 -34.45 2.51
C LEU A 362 -7.49 -33.15 3.28
N ILE A 363 -6.37 -32.44 3.43
CA ILE A 363 -6.27 -31.17 4.12
C ILE A 363 -5.93 -30.08 3.07
N LYS A 364 -6.81 -29.11 2.95
CA LYS A 364 -6.66 -28.02 1.98
C LYS A 364 -6.57 -26.68 2.68
N TYR A 365 -5.41 -26.03 2.57
CA TYR A 365 -5.24 -24.65 2.98
C TYR A 365 -5.58 -23.71 1.83
N MET A 366 -6.30 -22.63 2.12
CA MET A 366 -6.70 -21.69 1.08
C MET A 366 -6.85 -20.28 1.62
N THR A 367 -6.95 -19.31 0.75
CA THR A 367 -7.36 -17.96 1.19
C THR A 367 -8.87 -17.86 1.33
N ASP A 368 -9.35 -16.96 2.22
CA ASP A 368 -10.79 -16.74 2.43
C ASP A 368 -11.53 -16.51 1.11
N GLY A 369 -10.96 -15.69 0.22
CA GLY A 369 -11.52 -15.43 -1.11
C GLY A 369 -11.60 -16.67 -2.01
N MET A 370 -10.75 -17.69 -1.79
CA MET A 370 -10.85 -18.97 -2.54
C MET A 370 -12.01 -19.83 -2.04
N LEU A 371 -12.23 -19.88 -0.73
CA LEU A 371 -13.39 -20.60 -0.18
C LEU A 371 -14.68 -19.92 -0.64
N LEU A 372 -14.74 -18.60 -0.64
CA LEU A 372 -15.88 -17.86 -1.17
C LEU A 372 -16.15 -18.20 -2.64
N ARG A 373 -15.08 -18.35 -3.43
CA ARG A 373 -15.20 -18.75 -4.83
C ARG A 373 -15.66 -20.19 -5.00
N GLU A 374 -15.25 -21.09 -4.13
CA GLU A 374 -15.77 -22.48 -4.14
C GLU A 374 -17.26 -22.51 -3.80
N MET A 375 -17.73 -21.65 -2.90
CA MET A 375 -19.15 -21.51 -2.60
C MET A 375 -19.97 -20.99 -3.78
N LEU A 376 -19.39 -20.18 -4.68
CA LEU A 376 -20.04 -19.79 -5.95
C LEU A 376 -20.33 -20.98 -6.85
N MET A 377 -19.47 -22.03 -6.80
CA MET A 377 -19.59 -23.23 -7.63
C MET A 377 -20.39 -24.34 -6.95
N ASP A 378 -20.29 -24.43 -5.63
CA ASP A 378 -20.95 -25.41 -4.77
C ASP A 378 -21.42 -24.71 -3.49
N GLU A 379 -22.66 -24.23 -3.48
CA GLU A 379 -23.28 -23.51 -2.36
C GLU A 379 -23.28 -24.33 -1.07
N THR A 380 -23.25 -25.66 -1.20
CA THR A 380 -23.33 -26.58 -0.06
C THR A 380 -21.97 -26.98 0.47
N LEU A 381 -20.87 -26.66 -0.22
CA LEU A 381 -19.53 -27.12 0.11
C LEU A 381 -19.49 -28.64 0.36
N SER A 382 -20.16 -29.38 -0.50
CA SER A 382 -20.41 -30.86 -0.36
C SER A 382 -19.13 -31.68 -0.12
N ARG A 383 -18.00 -31.16 -0.61
CA ARG A 383 -16.70 -31.86 -0.51
C ARG A 383 -16.04 -31.72 0.87
N TYR A 384 -16.57 -30.87 1.77
CA TYR A 384 -15.96 -30.59 3.06
C TYR A 384 -16.76 -31.18 4.22
N SER A 385 -16.06 -31.80 5.16
CA SER A 385 -16.58 -32.25 6.46
C SER A 385 -16.33 -31.21 7.56
N VAL A 386 -15.18 -30.53 7.46
CA VAL A 386 -14.77 -29.49 8.41
C VAL A 386 -14.28 -28.26 7.65
N ILE A 387 -14.72 -27.09 8.08
CA ILE A 387 -14.18 -25.79 7.67
C ILE A 387 -13.59 -25.10 8.88
N MET A 388 -12.36 -24.64 8.76
CA MET A 388 -11.68 -23.86 9.76
C MET A 388 -11.39 -22.48 9.20
N LEU A 389 -11.99 -21.42 9.78
CA LEU A 389 -11.68 -20.03 9.49
C LEU A 389 -10.59 -19.57 10.46
N ASP A 390 -9.35 -19.51 9.99
CA ASP A 390 -8.22 -19.16 10.82
C ASP A 390 -7.91 -17.65 10.80
N GLU A 391 -7.33 -17.14 11.87
CA GLU A 391 -7.01 -15.73 12.07
C GLU A 391 -8.23 -14.79 11.85
N ALA A 392 -9.41 -15.23 12.29
CA ALA A 392 -10.69 -14.54 12.10
C ALA A 392 -10.71 -13.09 12.63
N HIS A 393 -9.84 -12.77 13.58
CA HIS A 393 -9.70 -11.44 14.14
C HIS A 393 -9.07 -10.42 13.17
N GLU A 394 -8.47 -10.83 12.05
CA GLU A 394 -8.02 -9.89 11.01
C GLU A 394 -9.19 -9.21 10.28
N ARG A 395 -10.42 -9.83 10.38
CA ARG A 395 -11.66 -9.23 9.87
C ARG A 395 -11.52 -8.72 8.43
N THR A 396 -11.01 -9.60 7.52
CA THR A 396 -11.01 -9.26 6.08
C THR A 396 -12.44 -9.27 5.54
N VAL A 397 -12.67 -8.56 4.44
CA VAL A 397 -13.99 -8.50 3.80
C VAL A 397 -14.51 -9.90 3.45
N TYR A 398 -13.64 -10.77 2.97
CA TYR A 398 -14.01 -12.15 2.61
C TYR A 398 -14.36 -13.00 3.82
N THR A 399 -13.64 -12.82 4.93
CA THR A 399 -13.93 -13.52 6.19
C THR A 399 -15.32 -13.11 6.73
N ASP A 400 -15.64 -11.81 6.69
CA ASP A 400 -16.94 -11.30 7.17
C ASP A 400 -18.12 -11.79 6.30
N VAL A 401 -17.94 -11.88 4.99
CA VAL A 401 -18.94 -12.48 4.09
C VAL A 401 -19.08 -13.97 4.35
N LEU A 402 -17.97 -14.69 4.53
CA LEU A 402 -18.00 -16.13 4.85
C LEU A 402 -18.70 -16.41 6.17
N PHE A 403 -18.58 -15.54 7.18
CA PHE A 403 -19.34 -15.69 8.43
C PHE A 403 -20.83 -15.79 8.17
N GLY A 404 -21.41 -14.84 7.41
CA GLY A 404 -22.83 -14.85 7.09
C GLY A 404 -23.26 -16.05 6.27
N LEU A 405 -22.49 -16.37 5.23
CA LEU A 405 -22.79 -17.51 4.34
C LEU A 405 -22.71 -18.85 5.08
N LEU A 406 -21.65 -19.07 5.86
CA LEU A 406 -21.49 -20.30 6.64
C LEU A 406 -22.56 -20.40 7.74
N LYS A 407 -22.96 -19.31 8.37
CA LYS A 407 -24.05 -19.28 9.35
C LYS A 407 -25.36 -19.76 8.71
N LEU A 408 -25.63 -19.40 7.46
CA LEU A 408 -26.77 -19.88 6.69
C LEU A 408 -26.59 -21.36 6.29
N LEU A 409 -25.40 -21.76 5.86
CA LEU A 409 -25.09 -23.12 5.46
C LEU A 409 -25.20 -24.11 6.60
N LEU A 410 -24.74 -23.75 7.80
CA LEU A 410 -24.80 -24.62 8.99
C LEU A 410 -26.24 -25.03 9.37
N LYS A 411 -27.24 -24.16 9.09
CA LYS A 411 -28.65 -24.51 9.27
C LYS A 411 -29.13 -25.58 8.28
N ARG A 412 -28.49 -25.66 7.09
CA ARG A 412 -28.82 -26.61 6.03
C ARG A 412 -28.03 -27.94 6.12
N ARG A 413 -26.80 -27.82 6.71
CA ARG A 413 -25.85 -28.96 6.82
C ARG A 413 -25.44 -29.17 8.29
N PRO A 414 -26.24 -29.92 9.08
CA PRO A 414 -25.92 -30.17 10.49
C PRO A 414 -24.67 -31.06 10.70
N GLU A 415 -24.24 -31.80 9.69
CA GLU A 415 -23.03 -32.64 9.70
C GLU A 415 -21.74 -31.81 9.53
N LEU A 416 -21.81 -30.63 8.91
CA LEU A 416 -20.63 -29.78 8.70
C LEU A 416 -20.16 -29.18 10.03
N ARG A 417 -18.88 -29.29 10.31
CA ARG A 417 -18.24 -28.67 11.45
C ARG A 417 -17.56 -27.38 11.06
N LEU A 418 -17.80 -26.32 11.83
CA LEU A 418 -17.15 -25.03 11.65
C LEU A 418 -16.27 -24.71 12.87
N ILE A 419 -15.01 -24.40 12.60
CA ILE A 419 -14.06 -23.95 13.62
C ILE A 419 -13.64 -22.52 13.28
N VAL A 420 -13.81 -21.59 14.20
CA VAL A 420 -13.37 -20.21 14.04
C VAL A 420 -12.22 -19.98 15.00
N THR A 421 -11.02 -19.67 14.50
CA THR A 421 -9.86 -19.43 15.38
C THR A 421 -9.52 -17.96 15.47
N SER A 422 -9.14 -17.53 16.65
CA SER A 422 -8.76 -16.15 16.94
C SER A 422 -7.57 -16.07 17.87
N ALA A 423 -6.78 -15.01 17.73
CA ALA A 423 -5.69 -14.68 18.65
C ALA A 423 -6.11 -13.64 19.73
N THR A 424 -7.30 -13.07 19.62
CA THR A 424 -7.77 -11.98 20.48
C THR A 424 -8.93 -12.38 21.39
N LEU A 425 -9.20 -11.54 22.40
CA LEU A 425 -10.25 -11.70 23.41
C LEU A 425 -11.69 -11.46 22.89
N ASP A 426 -11.87 -11.17 21.59
CA ASP A 426 -13.19 -10.92 20.98
C ASP A 426 -14.02 -12.20 20.76
N ALA A 427 -13.70 -13.27 21.45
CA ALA A 427 -14.36 -14.55 21.30
C ALA A 427 -15.85 -14.51 21.65
N GLU A 428 -16.23 -13.70 22.62
CA GLU A 428 -17.63 -13.52 23.00
C GLU A 428 -18.46 -12.96 21.82
N LYS A 429 -17.87 -12.05 21.03
CA LYS A 429 -18.51 -11.52 19.83
C LYS A 429 -18.71 -12.60 18.77
N PHE A 430 -17.71 -13.45 18.53
CA PHE A 430 -17.81 -14.58 17.60
C PHE A 430 -18.82 -15.63 18.11
N SER A 431 -18.77 -15.97 19.40
CA SER A 431 -19.71 -16.91 20.02
C SER A 431 -21.14 -16.41 19.92
N GLY A 432 -21.40 -15.15 20.28
CA GLY A 432 -22.73 -14.53 20.17
C GLY A 432 -23.26 -14.50 18.74
N TYR A 433 -22.39 -14.24 17.76
CA TYR A 433 -22.78 -14.26 16.35
C TYR A 433 -23.14 -15.68 15.87
N PHE A 434 -22.39 -16.72 16.25
CA PHE A 434 -22.60 -18.11 15.91
C PHE A 434 -23.41 -18.87 17.00
N PHE A 435 -24.64 -18.45 17.23
CA PHE A 435 -25.62 -19.15 18.08
C PHE A 435 -25.20 -19.37 19.54
N ASN A 436 -24.36 -18.49 20.10
CA ASN A 436 -23.74 -18.64 21.43
C ASN A 436 -22.95 -19.95 21.57
N CYS A 437 -22.17 -20.29 20.56
CA CYS A 437 -21.36 -21.49 20.52
C CYS A 437 -20.28 -21.50 21.60
N ASN A 438 -19.78 -22.69 21.91
CA ASN A 438 -18.76 -22.89 22.93
C ASN A 438 -17.42 -22.26 22.52
N ILE A 439 -16.69 -21.76 23.52
CA ILE A 439 -15.35 -21.18 23.36
C ILE A 439 -14.34 -22.15 23.96
N PHE A 440 -13.37 -22.58 23.18
CA PHE A 440 -12.26 -23.42 23.60
C PHE A 440 -10.97 -22.58 23.69
N THR A 441 -10.38 -22.49 24.87
CA THR A 441 -9.19 -21.66 25.11
C THR A 441 -7.94 -22.50 25.21
N ILE A 442 -6.95 -22.21 24.37
CA ILE A 442 -5.63 -22.84 24.41
C ILE A 442 -4.70 -21.89 25.17
N PRO A 443 -4.13 -22.32 26.32
CA PRO A 443 -3.23 -21.47 27.08
C PRO A 443 -2.00 -21.09 26.25
N GLY A 444 -1.60 -19.83 26.32
CA GLY A 444 -0.42 -19.32 25.63
C GLY A 444 0.88 -19.83 26.28
N ARG A 445 1.97 -19.78 25.55
CA ARG A 445 3.33 -20.06 26.01
C ARG A 445 4.17 -18.78 26.08
N THR A 446 3.52 -17.64 26.30
CA THR A 446 4.23 -16.37 26.32
C THR A 446 4.89 -16.11 27.67
N PHE A 447 6.10 -15.58 27.59
CA PHE A 447 6.78 -15.04 28.74
C PHE A 447 6.23 -13.65 29.09
N PRO A 448 6.37 -13.16 30.34
CA PRO A 448 5.90 -11.83 30.68
C PRO A 448 6.63 -10.75 29.84
N VAL A 449 5.86 -9.76 29.40
CA VAL A 449 6.37 -8.60 28.66
C VAL A 449 6.10 -7.36 29.50
N GLU A 450 7.15 -6.65 29.84
CA GLU A 450 7.06 -5.34 30.49
C GLU A 450 6.67 -4.28 29.45
N ILE A 451 5.59 -3.55 29.71
CA ILE A 451 5.08 -2.51 28.80
C ILE A 451 5.43 -1.13 29.35
N LEU A 452 6.18 -0.38 28.59
CA LEU A 452 6.62 0.99 28.89
C LEU A 452 5.91 1.99 27.96
N TYR A 453 5.39 3.07 28.51
CA TYR A 453 4.69 4.12 27.77
C TYR A 453 5.52 5.41 27.74
N ALA A 454 5.39 6.19 26.67
CA ALA A 454 5.93 7.54 26.63
C ALA A 454 5.23 8.43 27.65
N LYS A 455 5.99 9.31 28.31
CA LYS A 455 5.44 10.26 29.30
C LYS A 455 4.62 11.37 28.66
N GLN A 456 4.99 11.77 27.45
CA GLN A 456 4.35 12.82 26.66
C GLN A 456 4.08 12.31 25.23
N PRO A 457 3.08 12.88 24.52
CA PRO A 457 2.86 12.59 23.12
C PRO A 457 4.08 12.96 22.28
N GLU A 458 4.57 12.02 21.45
CA GLU A 458 5.66 12.28 20.51
C GLU A 458 5.11 12.91 19.22
N SER A 459 5.73 13.99 18.79
CA SER A 459 5.39 14.67 17.54
C SER A 459 5.97 13.93 16.32
N ASP A 460 7.25 13.53 16.40
CA ASP A 460 7.92 12.70 15.38
C ASP A 460 8.22 11.30 15.94
N TYR A 461 7.27 10.38 15.70
CA TYR A 461 7.43 9.00 16.13
C TYR A 461 8.58 8.26 15.41
N LEU A 462 8.97 8.73 14.23
CA LEU A 462 10.05 8.09 13.46
C LEU A 462 11.40 8.36 14.12
N ASP A 463 11.69 9.62 14.43
CA ASP A 463 12.93 9.98 15.13
C ASP A 463 12.97 9.37 16.55
N ALA A 464 11.86 9.44 17.29
CA ALA A 464 11.73 8.79 18.59
C ALA A 464 11.98 7.27 18.52
N SER A 465 11.51 6.60 17.45
CA SER A 465 11.78 5.18 17.21
C SER A 465 13.26 4.90 17.03
N LEU A 466 13.95 5.71 16.23
CA LEU A 466 15.39 5.55 15.96
C LEU A 466 16.23 5.76 17.22
N LEU A 467 15.88 6.77 18.01
CA LEU A 467 16.53 7.02 19.31
C LEU A 467 16.32 5.86 20.28
N THR A 468 15.09 5.32 20.34
CA THR A 468 14.77 4.17 21.20
C THR A 468 15.54 2.93 20.77
N VAL A 469 15.70 2.67 19.47
CA VAL A 469 16.56 1.57 18.97
C VAL A 469 17.98 1.70 19.48
N LEU A 470 18.58 2.90 19.35
CA LEU A 470 19.94 3.15 19.80
C LEU A 470 20.06 3.07 21.34
N GLN A 471 19.08 3.60 22.06
CA GLN A 471 19.03 3.49 23.53
C GLN A 471 19.02 2.02 23.97
N ILE A 472 18.13 1.18 23.42
CA ILE A 472 18.08 -0.25 23.71
C ILE A 472 19.40 -0.92 23.35
N HIS A 473 19.99 -0.57 22.21
CA HIS A 473 21.24 -1.15 21.77
C HIS A 473 22.39 -0.91 22.73
N LEU A 474 22.43 0.28 23.35
CA LEU A 474 23.52 0.71 24.22
C LEU A 474 23.31 0.33 25.70
N THR A 475 22.06 0.28 26.18
CA THR A 475 21.78 0.17 27.62
C THR A 475 21.16 -1.17 28.03
N GLU A 476 20.47 -1.87 27.11
CA GLU A 476 19.71 -3.08 27.46
C GLU A 476 20.54 -4.36 27.23
N PRO A 477 20.28 -5.43 28.01
CA PRO A 477 20.89 -6.75 27.82
C PRO A 477 20.75 -7.29 26.39
N GLU A 478 21.48 -8.35 26.08
CA GLU A 478 21.43 -9.02 24.77
C GLU A 478 20.00 -9.46 24.40
N GLY A 479 19.65 -9.30 23.13
CA GLY A 479 18.33 -9.62 22.57
C GLY A 479 18.04 -8.77 21.35
N ASP A 480 17.33 -9.32 20.38
CA ASP A 480 17.01 -8.65 19.11
C ASP A 480 15.84 -7.66 19.29
N ILE A 481 15.82 -6.67 18.40
CA ILE A 481 14.84 -5.58 18.43
C ILE A 481 13.87 -5.74 17.23
N LEU A 482 12.58 -5.53 17.46
CA LEU A 482 11.56 -5.41 16.43
C LEU A 482 10.94 -4.00 16.50
N LEU A 483 11.13 -3.22 15.44
CA LEU A 483 10.56 -1.90 15.26
C LEU A 483 9.41 -1.95 14.26
N PHE A 484 8.23 -1.45 14.63
CA PHE A 484 7.10 -1.32 13.73
C PHE A 484 7.07 0.07 13.08
N LEU A 485 6.92 0.12 11.74
CA LEU A 485 6.73 1.36 10.98
C LEU A 485 5.60 1.19 9.95
N THR A 486 5.12 2.31 9.40
CA THR A 486 3.89 2.33 8.61
C THR A 486 4.08 1.86 7.16
N GLY A 487 5.27 2.00 6.57
CA GLY A 487 5.47 1.66 5.16
C GLY A 487 6.93 1.63 4.72
N GLN A 488 7.12 1.21 3.46
CA GLN A 488 8.44 1.04 2.86
C GLN A 488 9.33 2.28 2.95
N GLU A 489 8.80 3.46 2.65
CA GLU A 489 9.57 4.71 2.63
C GLU A 489 10.16 5.05 4.01
N GLU A 490 9.33 4.89 5.06
CA GLU A 490 9.78 5.10 6.44
C GLU A 490 10.81 4.05 6.86
N ILE A 491 10.61 2.78 6.45
CA ILE A 491 11.53 1.69 6.74
C ILE A 491 12.89 1.93 6.06
N ASP A 492 12.88 2.29 4.77
CA ASP A 492 14.12 2.56 4.03
C ASP A 492 14.87 3.77 4.61
N PHE A 493 14.15 4.82 4.98
CA PHE A 493 14.72 6.00 5.66
C PHE A 493 15.29 5.63 7.04
N ALA A 494 14.52 4.90 7.84
CA ALA A 494 14.95 4.45 9.17
C ALA A 494 16.20 3.60 9.12
N CYS A 495 16.26 2.64 8.17
CA CYS A 495 17.43 1.80 7.99
C CYS A 495 18.66 2.62 7.60
N GLN A 496 18.51 3.58 6.69
CA GLN A 496 19.62 4.46 6.29
C GLN A 496 20.08 5.33 7.46
N SER A 497 19.16 5.98 8.17
CA SER A 497 19.48 6.84 9.31
C SER A 497 20.14 6.06 10.46
N LEU A 498 19.70 4.80 10.73
CA LEU A 498 20.35 3.95 11.73
C LEU A 498 21.79 3.61 11.34
N VAL A 499 22.04 3.30 10.05
CA VAL A 499 23.41 3.03 9.55
C VAL A 499 24.31 4.27 9.73
N GLU A 500 23.79 5.47 9.42
CA GLU A 500 24.52 6.73 9.56
C GLU A 500 24.82 7.05 11.03
N ARG A 501 23.81 6.93 11.91
CA ARG A 501 23.97 7.16 13.36
C ARG A 501 24.92 6.15 13.99
N MET A 502 24.88 4.86 13.60
CA MET A 502 25.82 3.84 14.08
C MET A 502 27.26 4.16 13.67
N LYS A 503 27.47 4.65 12.44
CA LYS A 503 28.81 5.12 12.01
C LYS A 503 29.31 6.31 12.87
N GLY A 504 28.40 7.20 13.26
CA GLY A 504 28.71 8.34 14.14
C GLY A 504 29.11 7.97 15.57
N LEU A 505 28.59 6.84 16.09
CA LEU A 505 28.92 6.35 17.44
C LEU A 505 30.32 5.74 17.58
N GLY A 506 31.01 5.47 16.45
CA GLY A 506 32.40 4.97 16.45
C GLY A 506 32.51 3.44 16.61
N LYS A 507 33.76 2.96 16.68
CA LYS A 507 34.10 1.52 16.64
C LYS A 507 33.93 0.78 17.98
N ASN A 508 33.69 1.49 19.08
CA ASN A 508 33.61 0.92 20.43
C ASN A 508 32.20 0.37 20.80
N VAL A 509 31.24 0.52 19.89
CA VAL A 509 29.86 0.05 20.09
C VAL A 509 29.69 -1.28 19.36
N PRO A 510 28.97 -2.28 19.94
CA PRO A 510 28.66 -3.53 19.24
C PRO A 510 27.98 -3.26 17.89
N GLU A 511 28.24 -4.12 16.91
CA GLU A 511 27.64 -3.97 15.59
C GLU A 511 26.13 -4.25 15.63
N LEU A 512 25.34 -3.37 15.00
CA LEU A 512 23.90 -3.50 14.84
C LEU A 512 23.57 -3.95 13.42
N ILE A 513 22.94 -5.12 13.27
CA ILE A 513 22.50 -5.68 11.98
C ILE A 513 21.09 -5.15 11.72
N ILE A 514 20.92 -4.34 10.68
CA ILE A 514 19.67 -3.67 10.34
C ILE A 514 19.01 -4.40 9.17
N LEU A 515 17.80 -4.93 9.39
CA LEU A 515 17.05 -5.73 8.42
C LEU A 515 15.66 -5.13 8.16
N PRO A 516 15.38 -4.66 6.94
CA PRO A 516 14.04 -4.19 6.57
C PRO A 516 13.10 -5.36 6.25
N VAL A 517 11.79 -5.19 6.54
CA VAL A 517 10.74 -6.16 6.18
C VAL A 517 9.45 -5.45 5.73
N TYR A 518 9.13 -5.58 4.45
CA TYR A 518 7.87 -5.12 3.85
C TYR A 518 7.50 -5.99 2.62
N SER A 519 6.26 -5.92 2.17
CA SER A 519 5.71 -6.83 1.15
C SER A 519 6.43 -6.78 -0.20
N ALA A 520 6.94 -5.62 -0.61
CA ALA A 520 7.65 -5.44 -1.88
C ALA A 520 9.11 -5.90 -1.85
N LEU A 521 9.64 -6.29 -0.67
CA LEU A 521 11.02 -6.75 -0.53
C LEU A 521 11.21 -8.13 -1.19
N PRO A 522 12.30 -8.38 -1.94
CA PRO A 522 12.61 -9.70 -2.47
C PRO A 522 12.65 -10.78 -1.39
N SER A 523 12.11 -11.97 -1.68
CA SER A 523 12.00 -13.06 -0.71
C SER A 523 13.33 -13.45 -0.07
N GLU A 524 14.43 -13.41 -0.83
CA GLU A 524 15.78 -13.71 -0.37
C GLU A 524 16.24 -12.78 0.75
N MET A 525 15.87 -11.50 0.64
CA MET A 525 16.14 -10.50 1.69
C MET A 525 15.25 -10.70 2.92
N GLN A 526 13.99 -11.14 2.71
CA GLN A 526 13.07 -11.44 3.80
C GLN A 526 13.52 -12.64 4.63
N TYR A 527 14.20 -13.63 4.04
CA TYR A 527 14.67 -14.81 4.78
C TYR A 527 15.74 -14.50 5.82
N ARG A 528 16.54 -13.46 5.61
CA ARG A 528 17.63 -13.08 6.54
C ARG A 528 17.16 -12.72 7.95
N ILE A 529 15.89 -12.34 8.11
CA ILE A 529 15.33 -12.02 9.44
C ILE A 529 15.22 -13.24 10.37
N PHE A 530 15.12 -14.45 9.78
CA PHE A 530 15.03 -15.71 10.54
C PHE A 530 16.39 -16.25 10.96
N GLU A 531 17.47 -15.72 10.42
CA GLU A 531 18.81 -16.10 10.82
C GLU A 531 19.13 -15.52 12.22
N PRO A 532 19.70 -16.29 13.13
CA PRO A 532 20.12 -15.78 14.43
C PRO A 532 21.23 -14.73 14.26
N ALA A 533 21.23 -13.74 15.15
CA ALA A 533 22.35 -12.79 15.19
C ALA A 533 23.65 -13.49 15.56
N PRO A 534 24.78 -13.18 14.90
CA PRO A 534 26.08 -13.68 15.32
C PRO A 534 26.42 -13.26 16.77
N PRO A 535 27.18 -14.05 17.51
CA PRO A 535 27.61 -13.71 18.88
C PRO A 535 28.24 -12.32 18.96
N GLY A 536 27.84 -11.52 19.95
CA GLY A 536 28.33 -10.15 20.16
C GLY A 536 27.74 -9.09 19.20
N LYS A 537 26.80 -9.45 18.32
CA LYS A 537 26.05 -8.53 17.47
C LYS A 537 24.57 -8.57 17.83
N ARG A 538 23.88 -7.46 17.64
CA ARG A 538 22.44 -7.36 17.83
C ARG A 538 21.75 -7.15 16.51
N LYS A 539 20.58 -7.75 16.32
CA LYS A 539 19.74 -7.57 15.14
C LYS A 539 18.60 -6.62 15.46
N VAL A 540 18.33 -5.67 14.57
CA VAL A 540 17.10 -4.88 14.53
C VAL A 540 16.33 -5.19 13.25
N VAL A 541 15.10 -5.64 13.41
CA VAL A 541 14.16 -5.87 12.30
C VAL A 541 13.20 -4.69 12.26
N VAL A 542 13.23 -3.94 11.15
CA VAL A 542 12.33 -2.81 10.93
C VAL A 542 11.23 -3.27 9.98
N ALA A 543 10.00 -3.37 10.47
CA ALA A 543 8.91 -4.07 9.79
C ALA A 543 7.62 -3.26 9.74
N THR A 544 6.78 -3.55 8.73
CA THR A 544 5.37 -3.16 8.74
C THR A 544 4.56 -4.12 9.63
N ASN A 545 3.25 -3.94 9.68
CA ASN A 545 2.31 -4.84 10.37
C ASN A 545 2.35 -6.32 9.88
N ILE A 546 3.12 -6.66 8.85
CA ILE A 546 3.40 -8.04 8.46
C ILE A 546 4.01 -8.83 9.62
N ALA A 547 4.87 -8.20 10.43
CA ALA A 547 5.48 -8.83 11.59
C ALA A 547 4.54 -8.92 12.82
N GLU A 548 3.35 -8.34 12.75
CA GLU A 548 2.38 -8.35 13.84
C GLU A 548 1.69 -9.71 14.00
N ALA A 549 1.25 -10.34 12.91
CA ALA A 549 0.54 -11.61 12.92
C ALA A 549 1.29 -12.74 12.20
N SER A 550 1.80 -12.50 10.99
CA SER A 550 2.16 -13.54 10.04
C SER A 550 3.57 -14.10 10.15
N LEU A 551 4.50 -13.38 10.80
CA LEU A 551 5.90 -13.80 10.89
C LEU A 551 6.28 -14.14 12.33
N THR A 552 6.90 -15.30 12.51
CA THR A 552 7.53 -15.67 13.78
C THR A 552 9.03 -15.46 13.65
N ILE A 553 9.53 -14.43 14.33
CA ILE A 553 10.96 -14.09 14.36
C ILE A 553 11.45 -14.47 15.76
N ASP A 554 12.41 -15.37 15.83
CA ASP A 554 12.99 -15.80 17.11
C ASP A 554 14.06 -14.81 17.58
N GLY A 555 14.27 -14.76 18.90
CA GLY A 555 15.27 -13.91 19.52
C GLY A 555 14.82 -12.47 19.78
N ILE A 556 13.61 -12.09 19.42
CA ILE A 556 13.06 -10.76 19.72
C ILE A 556 12.76 -10.66 21.21
N CYS A 557 13.50 -9.80 21.91
CA CYS A 557 13.28 -9.44 23.32
C CYS A 557 12.71 -8.03 23.48
N TYR A 558 12.93 -7.17 22.48
CA TYR A 558 12.54 -5.76 22.52
C TYR A 558 11.64 -5.41 21.36
N VAL A 559 10.49 -4.81 21.67
CA VAL A 559 9.54 -4.31 20.68
C VAL A 559 9.40 -2.80 20.83
N ILE A 560 9.46 -2.08 19.71
CA ILE A 560 9.20 -0.64 19.65
C ILE A 560 7.93 -0.46 18.83
N ASP A 561 6.90 0.12 19.46
CA ASP A 561 5.59 0.33 18.87
C ASP A 561 5.21 1.83 18.87
N PRO A 562 5.32 2.51 17.72
CA PRO A 562 4.87 3.89 17.57
C PRO A 562 3.35 4.08 17.63
N GLY A 563 2.57 3.01 17.47
CA GLY A 563 1.11 3.05 17.56
C GLY A 563 0.38 3.33 16.23
N PHE A 564 1.07 3.26 15.09
CA PHE A 564 0.50 3.56 13.78
C PHE A 564 0.62 2.40 12.79
N ALA A 565 -0.31 2.39 11.80
CA ALA A 565 -0.28 1.53 10.64
C ALA A 565 -0.91 2.24 9.44
N LYS A 566 -0.53 1.87 8.22
CA LYS A 566 -1.26 2.27 7.01
C LYS A 566 -2.44 1.34 6.81
N GLN A 567 -3.62 1.91 6.61
CA GLN A 567 -4.85 1.20 6.30
C GLN A 567 -5.43 1.70 4.98
N ASN A 568 -5.97 0.77 4.19
CA ASN A 568 -6.73 1.13 3.00
C ASN A 568 -8.11 1.61 3.41
N VAL A 569 -8.49 2.79 2.92
CA VAL A 569 -9.77 3.44 3.19
C VAL A 569 -10.34 3.91 1.87
N TYR A 570 -11.54 3.45 1.55
CA TYR A 570 -12.30 3.89 0.40
C TYR A 570 -13.09 5.16 0.73
N ASN A 571 -12.94 6.17 -0.10
CA ASN A 571 -13.75 7.39 -0.03
C ASN A 571 -14.86 7.31 -1.08
N PRO A 572 -16.11 7.04 -0.70
CA PRO A 572 -17.22 6.94 -1.66
C PRO A 572 -17.48 8.23 -2.44
N LYS A 573 -17.17 9.41 -1.86
CA LYS A 573 -17.34 10.71 -2.53
C LYS A 573 -16.39 10.89 -3.70
N GLN A 574 -15.15 10.41 -3.55
CA GLN A 574 -14.09 10.54 -4.53
C GLN A 574 -13.89 9.27 -5.37
N GLY A 575 -14.62 8.17 -5.07
CA GLY A 575 -14.42 6.88 -5.73
C GLY A 575 -13.00 6.31 -5.56
N LEU A 576 -12.25 6.79 -4.57
CA LEU A 576 -10.83 6.52 -4.40
C LEU A 576 -10.52 5.64 -3.20
N ASP A 577 -9.62 4.67 -3.44
CA ASP A 577 -8.93 3.96 -2.38
C ASP A 577 -7.66 4.73 -1.99
N SER A 578 -7.52 5.08 -0.72
CA SER A 578 -6.36 5.77 -0.18
C SER A 578 -5.72 5.00 0.96
N LEU A 579 -4.37 5.01 1.01
CA LEU A 579 -3.62 4.47 2.14
C LEU A 579 -3.38 5.57 3.16
N VAL A 580 -4.14 5.53 4.25
CA VAL A 580 -4.09 6.54 5.32
C VAL A 580 -3.32 5.98 6.52
N ILE A 581 -2.47 6.82 7.14
CA ILE A 581 -1.84 6.50 8.41
C ILE A 581 -2.87 6.68 9.53
N THR A 582 -3.16 5.59 10.24
CA THR A 582 -4.14 5.56 11.32
C THR A 582 -3.53 5.00 12.60
N PRO A 583 -4.00 5.43 13.78
CA PRO A 583 -3.69 4.73 15.01
C PRO A 583 -4.13 3.26 14.94
N ILE A 584 -3.35 2.36 15.54
CA ILE A 584 -3.71 0.95 15.65
C ILE A 584 -4.77 0.74 16.74
N SER A 585 -5.37 -0.45 16.77
CA SER A 585 -6.25 -0.84 17.88
C SER A 585 -5.48 -1.32 19.11
N GLN A 586 -6.15 -1.34 20.27
CA GLN A 586 -5.58 -1.91 21.51
C GLN A 586 -5.23 -3.39 21.32
N ALA A 587 -6.03 -4.14 20.55
CA ALA A 587 -5.77 -5.53 20.20
C ALA A 587 -4.46 -5.69 19.41
N SER A 588 -4.25 -4.85 18.36
CA SER A 588 -2.99 -4.79 17.61
C SER A 588 -1.80 -4.44 18.51
N ALA A 589 -1.96 -3.44 19.40
CA ALA A 589 -0.91 -3.07 20.34
C ALA A 589 -0.52 -4.22 21.29
N LYS A 590 -1.49 -5.03 21.73
CA LYS A 590 -1.22 -6.25 22.52
C LYS A 590 -0.49 -7.31 21.70
N GLN A 591 -0.89 -7.52 20.43
CA GLN A 591 -0.22 -8.47 19.54
C GLN A 591 1.23 -8.05 19.25
N ARG A 592 1.49 -6.76 19.00
CA ARG A 592 2.86 -6.23 18.81
C ARG A 592 3.70 -6.47 20.04
N ALA A 593 3.20 -6.13 21.23
CA ALA A 593 3.89 -6.37 22.50
C ALA A 593 4.21 -7.87 22.72
N GLY A 594 3.27 -8.75 22.41
CA GLY A 594 3.42 -10.21 22.53
C GLY A 594 4.56 -10.79 21.67
N ARG A 595 5.10 -10.04 20.69
CA ARG A 595 6.27 -10.47 19.92
C ARG A 595 7.53 -10.55 20.78
N ALA A 596 7.66 -9.71 21.80
CA ALA A 596 8.80 -9.73 22.73
C ALA A 596 8.79 -10.93 23.69
N GLY A 597 7.62 -11.52 23.97
CA GLY A 597 7.46 -12.59 24.95
C GLY A 597 7.50 -14.02 24.39
N ARG A 598 8.06 -14.26 23.19
CA ARG A 598 8.03 -15.59 22.56
C ARG A 598 9.14 -16.54 22.99
N THR A 599 10.33 -16.04 23.10
CA THR A 599 11.54 -16.83 23.40
C THR A 599 12.05 -16.64 24.82
N GLY A 600 11.65 -15.57 25.49
CA GLY A 600 12.02 -15.20 26.84
C GLY A 600 11.23 -14.00 27.34
N PRO A 601 11.42 -13.55 28.58
CA PRO A 601 10.88 -12.30 29.08
C PRO A 601 11.36 -11.13 28.20
N GLY A 602 10.47 -10.18 27.89
CA GLY A 602 10.79 -9.09 27.01
C GLY A 602 10.22 -7.76 27.44
N ARG A 603 10.52 -6.71 26.67
CA ARG A 603 10.02 -5.35 26.88
C ARG A 603 9.40 -4.77 25.63
N CYS A 604 8.33 -4.00 25.80
CA CYS A 604 7.67 -3.28 24.74
C CYS A 604 7.67 -1.78 25.07
N TYR A 605 8.31 -1.01 24.19
CA TYR A 605 8.39 0.46 24.26
C TYR A 605 7.29 1.04 23.36
N ARG A 606 6.24 1.57 23.99
CA ARG A 606 5.14 2.26 23.32
C ARG A 606 5.44 3.75 23.24
N LEU A 607 5.60 4.27 22.03
CA LEU A 607 5.94 5.68 21.82
C LEU A 607 4.68 6.58 21.85
N TYR A 608 3.72 6.22 22.65
CA TYR A 608 2.49 6.95 22.94
C TYR A 608 2.14 6.83 24.42
N THR A 609 1.30 7.73 24.90
CA THR A 609 0.94 7.76 26.32
C THR A 609 -0.07 6.67 26.67
N GLU A 610 -0.12 6.25 27.93
CA GLU A 610 -1.12 5.30 28.43
C GLU A 610 -2.55 5.86 28.29
N SER A 611 -2.71 7.18 28.47
CA SER A 611 -3.99 7.87 28.25
C SER A 611 -4.44 7.75 26.79
N ALA A 612 -3.54 7.94 25.82
CA ALA A 612 -3.84 7.77 24.40
C ALA A 612 -4.24 6.31 24.08
N TYR A 613 -3.54 5.32 24.64
CA TYR A 613 -3.89 3.91 24.51
C TYR A 613 -5.30 3.61 24.99
N ARG A 614 -5.68 4.11 26.17
CA ARG A 614 -6.99 3.81 26.78
C ARG A 614 -8.15 4.56 26.12
N ASN A 615 -7.94 5.85 25.76
CA ASN A 615 -9.00 6.75 25.39
C ASN A 615 -9.09 7.00 23.88
N GLU A 616 -7.96 7.01 23.16
CA GLU A 616 -7.92 7.34 21.72
C GLU A 616 -7.92 6.09 20.82
N MET A 617 -7.25 4.99 21.24
CA MET A 617 -7.22 3.76 20.45
C MET A 617 -8.55 2.98 20.54
N PRO A 618 -9.11 2.51 19.42
CA PRO A 618 -10.26 1.62 19.45
C PRO A 618 -9.88 0.26 20.07
N PRO A 619 -10.81 -0.43 20.73
CA PRO A 619 -10.53 -1.76 21.30
C PRO A 619 -10.06 -2.76 20.24
N THR A 620 -10.76 -2.80 19.10
CA THR A 620 -10.50 -3.69 17.97
C THR A 620 -10.34 -2.87 16.68
N THR A 621 -9.70 -3.46 15.68
CA THR A 621 -9.54 -2.81 14.36
C THR A 621 -10.88 -2.74 13.65
N VAL A 622 -11.18 -1.62 12.99
CA VAL A 622 -12.37 -1.47 12.15
C VAL A 622 -12.36 -2.54 11.07
N PRO A 623 -13.41 -3.37 10.94
CA PRO A 623 -13.47 -4.41 9.94
C PRO A 623 -13.27 -3.86 8.52
N GLU A 624 -12.64 -4.68 7.68
CA GLU A 624 -12.34 -4.26 6.31
C GLU A 624 -13.59 -3.96 5.50
N ILE A 625 -14.68 -4.69 5.73
CA ILE A 625 -15.98 -4.50 5.08
C ILE A 625 -16.57 -3.10 5.30
N GLN A 626 -16.22 -2.41 6.37
CA GLN A 626 -16.69 -1.06 6.67
C GLN A 626 -15.84 0.04 6.02
N ARG A 627 -14.65 -0.26 5.47
CA ARG A 627 -13.68 0.76 5.06
C ARG A 627 -13.17 0.65 3.63
N ILE A 628 -13.46 -0.43 2.88
CA ILE A 628 -13.00 -0.62 1.50
C ILE A 628 -14.13 -0.54 0.49
N ASN A 629 -13.77 -0.52 -0.79
CA ASN A 629 -14.73 -0.63 -1.90
C ASN A 629 -15.38 -2.01 -1.93
N LEU A 630 -16.71 -2.07 -2.00
CA LEU A 630 -17.48 -3.31 -1.92
C LEU A 630 -17.97 -3.83 -3.28
N THR A 631 -17.58 -3.23 -4.41
CA THR A 631 -18.09 -3.58 -5.75
C THR A 631 -17.88 -5.06 -6.09
N THR A 632 -16.68 -5.59 -5.85
CA THR A 632 -16.37 -7.03 -6.09
C THR A 632 -17.16 -7.93 -5.15
N THR A 633 -17.28 -7.54 -3.89
CA THR A 633 -18.02 -8.29 -2.85
C THR A 633 -19.50 -8.34 -3.17
N THR A 634 -20.08 -7.20 -3.53
CA THR A 634 -21.49 -7.08 -3.94
C THR A 634 -21.80 -7.94 -5.16
N LEU A 635 -20.94 -7.93 -6.19
CA LEU A 635 -21.08 -8.78 -7.37
C LEU A 635 -21.08 -10.27 -6.99
N ASN A 636 -20.15 -10.71 -6.16
CA ASN A 636 -20.06 -12.10 -5.71
C ASN A 636 -21.30 -12.50 -4.89
N MET A 637 -21.75 -11.68 -3.96
CA MET A 637 -22.95 -11.96 -3.15
C MET A 637 -24.21 -12.05 -4.01
N LYS A 638 -24.39 -11.15 -4.98
CA LYS A 638 -25.48 -11.20 -5.96
C LYS A 638 -25.41 -12.48 -6.81
N ALA A 639 -24.20 -12.90 -7.20
CA ALA A 639 -24.00 -14.14 -7.96
C ALA A 639 -24.33 -15.42 -7.16
N MET A 640 -24.20 -15.35 -5.82
CA MET A 640 -24.63 -16.41 -4.88
C MET A 640 -26.16 -16.37 -4.58
N GLY A 641 -26.92 -15.52 -5.27
CA GLY A 641 -28.37 -15.42 -5.08
C GLY A 641 -28.82 -14.52 -3.91
N ILE A 642 -27.91 -13.79 -3.27
CA ILE A 642 -28.26 -12.84 -2.22
C ILE A 642 -28.72 -11.55 -2.89
N THR A 643 -30.03 -11.36 -2.99
CA THR A 643 -30.62 -10.20 -3.65
C THR A 643 -30.67 -8.99 -2.72
N ASP A 644 -31.02 -9.18 -1.44
CA ASP A 644 -31.06 -8.14 -0.44
C ASP A 644 -29.79 -8.15 0.43
N LEU A 645 -28.92 -7.20 0.13
CA LEU A 645 -27.64 -7.04 0.82
C LEU A 645 -27.76 -6.25 2.14
N LEU A 646 -28.82 -5.46 2.28
CA LEU A 646 -29.05 -4.65 3.49
C LEU A 646 -29.55 -5.51 4.65
N SER A 647 -30.37 -6.53 4.35
CA SER A 647 -30.89 -7.48 5.35
C SER A 647 -29.95 -8.67 5.60
N PHE A 648 -28.84 -8.79 4.86
CA PHE A 648 -27.89 -9.88 5.07
C PHE A 648 -27.25 -9.80 6.45
N ASP A 649 -27.22 -10.93 7.15
CA ASP A 649 -26.73 -11.04 8.53
C ASP A 649 -25.19 -10.94 8.61
N PHE A 650 -24.69 -9.72 8.48
CA PHE A 650 -23.26 -9.44 8.72
C PHE A 650 -22.98 -9.36 10.22
N MET A 651 -21.80 -9.79 10.67
CA MET A 651 -21.37 -9.57 12.05
C MET A 651 -21.20 -8.07 12.37
N ASP A 652 -20.64 -7.31 11.45
CA ASP A 652 -20.61 -5.85 11.43
C ASP A 652 -21.04 -5.39 10.05
N SER A 653 -22.20 -4.74 9.96
CA SER A 653 -22.75 -4.32 8.67
C SER A 653 -21.88 -3.24 8.00
N PRO A 654 -21.70 -3.30 6.67
CA PRO A 654 -21.10 -2.21 5.91
C PRO A 654 -22.00 -0.98 5.94
N SER A 655 -21.43 0.19 5.59
CA SER A 655 -22.27 1.38 5.46
C SER A 655 -23.23 1.21 4.27
N PRO A 656 -24.54 1.59 4.42
CA PRO A 656 -25.48 1.55 3.30
C PRO A 656 -24.98 2.33 2.07
N GLN A 657 -24.29 3.44 2.30
CA GLN A 657 -23.71 4.27 1.25
C GLN A 657 -22.63 3.54 0.42
N ALA A 658 -21.79 2.72 1.07
CA ALA A 658 -20.79 1.92 0.36
C ALA A 658 -21.45 0.85 -0.51
N LEU A 659 -22.55 0.25 -0.05
CA LEU A 659 -23.34 -0.72 -0.81
C LEU A 659 -24.03 -0.05 -2.00
N VAL A 660 -24.66 1.12 -1.79
CA VAL A 660 -25.31 1.90 -2.87
C VAL A 660 -24.28 2.28 -3.94
N SER A 661 -23.12 2.82 -3.55
CA SER A 661 -22.04 3.16 -4.50
C SER A 661 -21.52 1.92 -5.26
N ALA A 662 -21.43 0.77 -4.60
CA ALA A 662 -21.04 -0.47 -5.25
C ALA A 662 -22.08 -0.96 -6.26
N MET A 663 -23.38 -0.87 -5.94
CA MET A 663 -24.47 -1.24 -6.85
C MET A 663 -24.56 -0.28 -8.05
N GLU A 664 -24.38 1.03 -7.82
CA GLU A 664 -24.33 2.04 -8.88
C GLU A 664 -23.19 1.75 -9.88
N GLN A 665 -22.02 1.42 -9.38
CA GLN A 665 -20.87 1.05 -10.22
C GLN A 665 -21.14 -0.24 -11.01
N LEU A 666 -21.77 -1.25 -10.39
CA LEU A 666 -22.12 -2.50 -11.07
C LEU A 666 -23.20 -2.28 -12.13
N TYR A 667 -24.19 -1.42 -11.88
CA TYR A 667 -25.19 -1.03 -12.87
C TYR A 667 -24.53 -0.34 -14.07
N SER A 668 -23.65 0.62 -13.83
CA SER A 668 -22.93 1.33 -14.87
C SER A 668 -22.09 0.39 -15.75
N LEU A 669 -21.51 -0.66 -15.17
CA LEU A 669 -20.79 -1.73 -15.88
C LEU A 669 -21.73 -2.69 -16.64
N GLY A 670 -23.05 -2.58 -16.47
CA GLY A 670 -24.06 -3.46 -17.04
C GLY A 670 -24.13 -4.83 -16.35
N ALA A 671 -23.56 -4.96 -15.13
CA ALA A 671 -23.61 -6.19 -14.34
C ALA A 671 -24.95 -6.35 -13.60
N LEU A 672 -25.66 -5.26 -13.33
CA LEU A 672 -27.02 -5.22 -12.77
C LEU A 672 -27.97 -4.58 -13.78
N ASP A 673 -29.26 -4.96 -13.69
CA ASP A 673 -30.36 -4.36 -14.45
C ASP A 673 -31.02 -3.21 -13.68
N GLU A 674 -32.10 -2.64 -14.23
CA GLU A 674 -32.84 -1.52 -13.64
C GLU A 674 -33.52 -1.87 -12.31
N GLU A 675 -33.74 -3.16 -12.03
CA GLU A 675 -34.31 -3.68 -10.79
C GLU A 675 -33.20 -4.05 -9.77
N GLY A 676 -31.91 -3.90 -10.15
CA GLY A 676 -30.78 -4.26 -9.32
C GLY A 676 -30.51 -5.78 -9.26
N LEU A 677 -31.07 -6.56 -10.19
CA LEU A 677 -30.81 -7.99 -10.32
C LEU A 677 -29.60 -8.24 -11.22
N LEU A 678 -29.00 -9.42 -11.07
CA LEU A 678 -27.79 -9.78 -11.79
C LEU A 678 -28.08 -10.11 -13.25
N THR A 679 -27.49 -9.40 -14.20
CA THR A 679 -27.59 -9.66 -15.63
C THR A 679 -26.78 -10.91 -16.05
N LYS A 680 -27.00 -11.39 -17.28
CA LYS A 680 -26.18 -12.48 -17.87
C LYS A 680 -24.70 -12.07 -17.94
N LEU A 681 -24.40 -10.81 -18.21
CA LEU A 681 -23.06 -10.24 -18.22
C LEU A 681 -22.46 -10.23 -16.80
N GLY A 682 -23.22 -9.75 -15.80
CA GLY A 682 -22.79 -9.74 -14.41
C GLY A 682 -22.47 -11.13 -13.87
N ARG A 683 -23.27 -12.12 -14.25
CA ARG A 683 -23.00 -13.52 -13.88
C ARG A 683 -21.69 -14.03 -14.48
N LYS A 684 -21.43 -13.76 -15.77
CA LYS A 684 -20.13 -14.06 -16.38
C LYS A 684 -18.97 -13.30 -15.72
N MET A 685 -19.17 -12.03 -15.34
CA MET A 685 -18.13 -11.25 -14.66
C MET A 685 -17.76 -11.84 -13.30
N ALA A 686 -18.72 -12.35 -12.52
CA ALA A 686 -18.48 -12.98 -11.22
C ALA A 686 -17.65 -14.29 -11.32
N GLU A 687 -17.69 -14.97 -12.46
CA GLU A 687 -16.97 -16.21 -12.68
C GLU A 687 -15.46 -16.04 -12.83
N PHE A 688 -14.99 -14.85 -13.20
CA PHE A 688 -13.57 -14.55 -13.29
C PHE A 688 -13.00 -14.12 -11.93
N PRO A 689 -11.79 -14.59 -11.56
CA PRO A 689 -11.10 -14.10 -10.36
C PRO A 689 -10.50 -12.69 -10.59
N LEU A 690 -11.30 -11.78 -11.11
CA LEU A 690 -10.91 -10.44 -11.50
C LEU A 690 -11.85 -9.42 -10.87
N ASP A 691 -11.38 -8.19 -10.74
CA ASP A 691 -12.24 -7.09 -10.35
C ASP A 691 -13.25 -6.77 -11.47
N PRO A 692 -14.46 -6.27 -11.16
CA PRO A 692 -15.51 -6.07 -12.15
C PRO A 692 -15.09 -5.29 -13.41
N PRO A 693 -14.32 -4.19 -13.32
CA PRO A 693 -13.83 -3.48 -14.51
C PRO A 693 -12.95 -4.35 -15.42
N LEU A 694 -12.04 -5.15 -14.85
CA LEU A 694 -11.18 -6.06 -15.61
C LEU A 694 -11.96 -7.21 -16.23
N SER A 695 -12.98 -7.73 -15.52
CA SER A 695 -13.88 -8.76 -16.05
C SER A 695 -14.68 -8.22 -17.23
N LYS A 696 -15.20 -6.96 -17.14
CA LYS A 696 -15.90 -6.28 -18.24
C LYS A 696 -14.99 -6.08 -19.44
N MET A 697 -13.76 -5.59 -19.21
CA MET A 697 -12.73 -5.41 -20.25
C MET A 697 -12.44 -6.71 -20.99
N LEU A 698 -12.29 -7.83 -20.26
CA LEU A 698 -12.05 -9.15 -20.87
C LEU A 698 -13.25 -9.63 -21.71
N LEU A 699 -14.47 -9.49 -21.19
CA LEU A 699 -15.67 -9.90 -21.93
C LEU A 699 -15.91 -9.02 -23.18
N ALA A 700 -15.71 -7.71 -23.10
CA ALA A 700 -15.80 -6.82 -24.25
C ALA A 700 -14.75 -7.13 -25.32
N SER A 701 -13.55 -7.60 -24.93
CA SER A 701 -12.49 -7.97 -25.87
C SER A 701 -12.81 -9.17 -26.73
N VAL A 702 -13.68 -10.06 -26.25
CA VAL A 702 -14.19 -11.22 -27.06
C VAL A 702 -15.02 -10.71 -28.22
N ASP A 703 -15.95 -9.76 -27.97
CA ASP A 703 -16.80 -9.18 -28.99
C ASP A 703 -16.00 -8.33 -30.01
N LEU A 704 -14.92 -7.68 -29.56
CA LEU A 704 -14.02 -6.87 -30.39
C LEU A 704 -12.95 -7.70 -31.13
N GLY A 705 -12.79 -8.99 -30.79
CA GLY A 705 -11.78 -9.87 -31.38
C GLY A 705 -10.33 -9.50 -31.04
N CYS A 706 -10.06 -9.14 -29.78
CA CYS A 706 -8.73 -8.79 -29.24
C CYS A 706 -8.47 -9.42 -27.87
N SER A 707 -9.06 -10.61 -27.61
CA SER A 707 -9.01 -11.24 -26.29
C SER A 707 -7.62 -11.79 -25.93
N ASP A 708 -6.77 -12.14 -26.90
CA ASP A 708 -5.39 -12.60 -26.62
C ASP A 708 -4.51 -11.49 -26.01
N GLU A 709 -4.57 -10.30 -26.58
CA GLU A 709 -3.85 -9.13 -26.09
C GLU A 709 -4.37 -8.70 -24.72
N ILE A 710 -5.70 -8.64 -24.56
CA ILE A 710 -6.32 -8.23 -23.30
C ILE A 710 -6.03 -9.23 -22.17
N LEU A 711 -6.06 -10.55 -22.43
CA LEU A 711 -5.62 -11.57 -21.47
C LEU A 711 -4.20 -11.32 -20.97
N THR A 712 -3.31 -10.97 -21.89
CA THR A 712 -1.92 -10.67 -21.56
C THR A 712 -1.81 -9.41 -20.71
N ILE A 713 -2.51 -8.33 -21.09
CA ILE A 713 -2.54 -7.06 -20.35
C ILE A 713 -3.10 -7.29 -18.93
N ILE A 714 -4.22 -8.00 -18.79
CA ILE A 714 -4.79 -8.32 -17.47
C ILE A 714 -3.81 -9.11 -16.61
N ALA A 715 -3.15 -10.13 -17.18
CA ALA A 715 -2.17 -10.93 -16.45
C ALA A 715 -0.97 -10.09 -15.97
N MET A 716 -0.54 -9.12 -16.78
CA MET A 716 0.52 -8.16 -16.43
C MET A 716 0.08 -7.25 -15.28
N ILE A 717 -1.11 -6.63 -15.37
CA ILE A 717 -1.68 -5.78 -14.31
C ILE A 717 -1.83 -6.56 -13.00
N GLN A 718 -2.39 -7.77 -13.03
CA GLN A 718 -2.58 -8.62 -11.84
C GLN A 718 -1.29 -9.06 -11.17
N THR A 719 -0.19 -9.07 -11.88
CA THR A 719 1.12 -9.40 -11.33
C THR A 719 1.78 -8.21 -10.63
N GLY A 720 1.35 -6.98 -10.96
CA GLY A 720 1.87 -5.75 -10.41
C GLY A 720 3.20 -5.32 -11.05
N ASN A 721 4.05 -4.64 -10.30
CA ASN A 721 5.28 -4.07 -10.85
C ASN A 721 6.25 -5.16 -11.31
N ILE A 722 6.47 -5.24 -12.61
CA ILE A 722 7.40 -6.16 -13.24
C ILE A 722 8.82 -5.59 -13.39
N PHE A 723 8.99 -4.28 -13.29
CA PHE A 723 10.27 -3.61 -13.43
C PHE A 723 10.94 -3.49 -12.06
N TYR A 724 12.27 -3.60 -12.03
CA TYR A 724 13.07 -3.24 -10.86
C TYR A 724 14.08 -2.15 -11.22
N ARG A 725 14.33 -1.26 -10.26
CA ARG A 725 15.13 -0.05 -10.45
C ARG A 725 16.22 -0.01 -9.39
N PRO A 726 17.38 -0.64 -9.62
CA PRO A 726 18.50 -0.63 -8.67
C PRO A 726 19.00 0.80 -8.46
N ARG A 727 19.32 1.18 -7.22
CA ARG A 727 19.79 2.53 -6.87
C ARG A 727 21.02 2.96 -7.68
N GLU A 728 21.96 2.04 -7.95
CA GLU A 728 23.19 2.31 -8.68
C GLU A 728 23.02 2.42 -10.22
N LYS A 729 21.92 1.91 -10.78
CA LYS A 729 21.70 1.78 -12.23
C LYS A 729 20.35 2.36 -12.66
N GLN A 730 19.86 3.40 -11.96
CA GLN A 730 18.53 3.95 -12.21
C GLN A 730 18.37 4.46 -13.65
N GLY A 731 19.31 5.28 -14.13
CA GLY A 731 19.27 5.83 -15.49
C GLY A 731 19.28 4.76 -16.58
N GLN A 732 20.06 3.67 -16.38
CA GLN A 732 20.09 2.55 -17.33
C GLN A 732 18.75 1.78 -17.34
N ALA A 733 18.16 1.58 -16.15
CA ALA A 733 16.86 0.91 -16.03
C ALA A 733 15.75 1.73 -16.71
N ASP A 734 15.76 3.05 -16.54
CA ASP A 734 14.78 3.96 -17.16
C ASP A 734 14.93 4.01 -18.69
N GLN A 735 16.17 4.06 -19.20
CA GLN A 735 16.44 3.98 -20.64
C GLN A 735 15.97 2.65 -21.26
N LYS A 736 16.20 1.53 -20.56
CA LYS A 736 15.74 0.21 -21.04
C LYS A 736 14.23 0.12 -21.04
N ARG A 737 13.56 0.66 -20.01
CA ARG A 737 12.11 0.72 -19.93
C ARG A 737 11.51 1.59 -21.04
N ALA A 738 12.10 2.74 -21.32
CA ALA A 738 11.64 3.67 -22.37
C ALA A 738 11.60 3.04 -23.78
N LYS A 739 12.41 1.99 -24.04
CA LYS A 739 12.38 1.25 -25.32
C LYS A 739 11.06 0.53 -25.61
N PHE A 740 10.30 0.25 -24.58
CA PHE A 740 9.02 -0.44 -24.70
C PHE A 740 7.83 0.49 -24.75
N PHE A 741 8.04 1.79 -24.55
CA PHE A 741 6.96 2.76 -24.51
C PHE A 741 6.16 2.78 -25.82
N GLN A 742 4.85 2.63 -25.69
CA GLN A 742 3.90 2.69 -26.79
C GLN A 742 3.18 4.04 -26.79
N PRO A 743 2.91 4.59 -27.97
CA PRO A 743 2.25 5.88 -28.11
C PRO A 743 0.82 5.91 -27.56
N GLU A 744 0.15 4.78 -27.54
CA GLU A 744 -1.21 4.64 -27.03
C GLU A 744 -1.25 4.61 -25.49
N GLY A 745 -0.17 4.20 -24.82
CA GLY A 745 -0.07 4.26 -23.37
C GLY A 745 0.51 3.04 -22.67
N ASP A 746 0.32 3.02 -21.36
CA ASP A 746 0.97 2.06 -20.44
C ASP A 746 0.48 0.62 -20.61
N HIS A 747 -0.81 0.42 -20.90
CA HIS A 747 -1.36 -0.93 -21.09
C HIS A 747 -0.71 -1.64 -22.27
N LEU A 748 -0.53 -0.92 -23.39
CA LEU A 748 0.14 -1.45 -24.58
C LEU A 748 1.66 -1.55 -24.39
N THR A 749 2.24 -0.69 -23.55
CA THR A 749 3.64 -0.83 -23.13
C THR A 749 3.87 -2.15 -22.38
N LEU A 750 2.96 -2.53 -21.47
CA LEU A 750 3.02 -3.82 -20.78
C LEU A 750 2.91 -5.00 -21.76
N LEU A 751 2.01 -4.92 -22.73
CA LEU A 751 1.87 -5.90 -23.82
C LEU A 751 3.17 -6.04 -24.62
N ALA A 752 3.78 -4.92 -25.01
CA ALA A 752 5.03 -4.89 -25.77
C ALA A 752 6.20 -5.55 -25.00
N VAL A 753 6.27 -5.38 -23.68
CA VAL A 753 7.26 -6.06 -22.83
C VAL A 753 7.07 -7.57 -22.87
N TYR A 754 5.83 -8.05 -22.71
CA TYR A 754 5.53 -9.48 -22.71
C TYR A 754 5.82 -10.12 -24.08
N GLU A 755 5.38 -9.50 -25.18
CA GLU A 755 5.63 -10.00 -26.55
C GLU A 755 7.12 -10.00 -26.90
N SER A 756 7.88 -8.98 -26.46
CA SER A 756 9.34 -8.96 -26.62
C SER A 756 10.03 -10.10 -25.87
N TRP A 757 9.56 -10.42 -24.67
CA TRP A 757 10.06 -11.54 -23.88
C TRP A 757 9.69 -12.89 -24.51
N LYS A 758 8.48 -13.05 -24.99
CA LYS A 758 7.98 -14.22 -25.75
C LYS A 758 8.80 -14.45 -27.02
N ALA A 759 9.10 -13.38 -27.79
CA ALA A 759 9.95 -13.44 -29.00
C ALA A 759 11.39 -13.88 -28.70
N LYS A 760 11.86 -13.73 -27.45
CA LYS A 760 13.16 -14.22 -26.96
C LYS A 760 13.06 -15.57 -26.22
N ASN A 761 12.03 -16.37 -26.54
CA ASN A 761 11.79 -17.69 -25.95
C ASN A 761 11.82 -17.67 -24.41
N PHE A 762 11.21 -16.67 -23.80
CA PHE A 762 11.07 -16.56 -22.34
C PHE A 762 12.42 -16.56 -21.59
N SER A 763 13.44 -15.92 -22.18
CA SER A 763 14.82 -15.92 -21.71
C SER A 763 14.98 -15.20 -20.37
N GLY A 764 15.65 -15.86 -19.40
CA GLY A 764 16.04 -15.24 -18.13
C GLY A 764 17.10 -14.13 -18.27
N PRO A 765 18.18 -14.35 -19.06
CA PRO A 765 19.18 -13.30 -19.36
C PRO A 765 18.56 -12.03 -19.93
N TRP A 766 17.59 -12.14 -20.85
CA TRP A 766 16.88 -11.00 -21.40
C TRP A 766 16.18 -10.15 -20.30
N CYS A 767 15.59 -10.82 -19.31
CA CYS A 767 14.97 -10.12 -18.18
C CYS A 767 15.99 -9.31 -17.38
N SER A 768 17.18 -9.89 -17.10
CA SER A 768 18.24 -9.19 -16.37
C SER A 768 18.79 -7.99 -17.13
N GLU A 769 18.96 -8.11 -18.46
CA GLU A 769 19.43 -7.03 -19.33
C GLU A 769 18.45 -5.86 -19.44
N ASN A 770 17.13 -6.12 -19.34
CA ASN A 770 16.08 -5.12 -19.46
C ASN A 770 15.49 -4.68 -18.11
N PHE A 771 16.11 -5.06 -17.00
CA PHE A 771 15.66 -4.74 -15.64
C PHE A 771 14.20 -5.16 -15.37
N VAL A 772 13.83 -6.36 -15.87
CA VAL A 772 12.53 -6.98 -15.68
C VAL A 772 12.66 -8.20 -14.77
N GLN A 773 11.71 -8.36 -13.85
CA GLN A 773 11.70 -9.48 -12.91
C GLN A 773 11.22 -10.76 -13.60
N SER A 774 12.14 -11.71 -13.86
CA SER A 774 11.83 -12.99 -14.50
C SER A 774 10.77 -13.80 -13.76
N ARG A 775 10.77 -13.77 -12.42
CA ARG A 775 9.76 -14.44 -11.60
C ARG A 775 8.36 -13.85 -11.82
N SER A 776 8.26 -12.52 -11.90
CA SER A 776 7.00 -11.83 -12.19
C SER A 776 6.46 -12.20 -13.56
N LEU A 777 7.29 -12.23 -14.60
CA LEU A 777 6.86 -12.63 -15.94
C LEU A 777 6.42 -14.11 -16.04
N ARG A 778 7.05 -15.02 -15.31
CA ARG A 778 6.57 -16.42 -15.22
C ARG A 778 5.20 -16.48 -14.55
N ARG A 779 4.99 -15.71 -13.51
CA ARG A 779 3.68 -15.60 -12.88
C ARG A 779 2.63 -15.03 -13.83
N VAL A 780 2.98 -14.11 -14.72
CA VAL A 780 2.08 -13.64 -15.80
C VAL A 780 1.63 -14.80 -16.68
N GLN A 781 2.54 -15.73 -17.06
CA GLN A 781 2.18 -16.93 -17.80
C GLN A 781 1.18 -17.80 -17.06
N ASP A 782 1.38 -18.02 -15.77
CA ASP A 782 0.48 -18.84 -14.93
C ASP A 782 -0.91 -18.21 -14.82
N VAL A 783 -0.97 -16.90 -14.57
CA VAL A 783 -2.23 -16.13 -14.52
C VAL A 783 -2.96 -16.22 -15.87
N ARG A 784 -2.23 -15.96 -16.98
CA ARG A 784 -2.79 -16.02 -18.33
C ARG A 784 -3.36 -17.40 -18.65
N LYS A 785 -2.63 -18.48 -18.31
CA LYS A 785 -3.07 -19.86 -18.52
C LYS A 785 -4.37 -20.16 -17.77
N GLN A 786 -4.48 -19.72 -16.51
CA GLN A 786 -5.69 -19.94 -15.72
C GLN A 786 -6.89 -19.15 -16.26
N LEU A 787 -6.69 -17.90 -16.68
CA LEU A 787 -7.76 -17.12 -17.32
C LEU A 787 -8.21 -17.78 -18.63
N LEU A 788 -7.28 -18.30 -19.43
CA LEU A 788 -7.59 -19.09 -20.63
C LEU A 788 -8.45 -20.31 -20.31
N THR A 789 -8.09 -21.09 -19.28
CA THR A 789 -8.88 -22.26 -18.86
C THR A 789 -10.31 -21.88 -18.47
N ILE A 790 -10.50 -20.71 -17.86
CA ILE A 790 -11.83 -20.20 -17.53
C ILE A 790 -12.58 -19.81 -18.82
N MET A 791 -11.93 -19.09 -19.74
CA MET A 791 -12.53 -18.73 -21.03
C MET A 791 -12.97 -19.97 -21.84
N GLU A 792 -12.13 -21.00 -21.90
CA GLU A 792 -12.45 -22.29 -22.55
C GLU A 792 -13.66 -22.97 -21.91
N ARG A 793 -13.77 -22.96 -20.58
CA ARG A 793 -14.92 -23.48 -19.84
C ARG A 793 -16.24 -22.83 -20.27
N TYR A 794 -16.19 -21.49 -20.47
CA TYR A 794 -17.36 -20.70 -20.89
C TYR A 794 -17.51 -20.57 -22.40
N LYS A 795 -16.68 -21.29 -23.18
CA LYS A 795 -16.67 -21.27 -24.65
C LYS A 795 -16.56 -19.84 -25.21
N LEU A 796 -15.67 -19.05 -24.62
CA LEU A 796 -15.34 -17.70 -25.08
C LEU A 796 -14.18 -17.81 -26.06
N ASP A 797 -14.32 -17.18 -27.22
CA ASP A 797 -13.32 -17.24 -28.27
C ASP A 797 -12.09 -16.42 -27.91
N VAL A 798 -10.91 -16.97 -28.20
CA VAL A 798 -9.64 -16.28 -28.06
C VAL A 798 -9.15 -15.85 -29.45
N ALA A 799 -9.24 -14.56 -29.72
CA ALA A 799 -8.83 -13.97 -31.00
C ALA A 799 -7.77 -12.88 -30.75
N SER A 800 -6.85 -12.75 -31.69
CA SER A 800 -5.83 -11.69 -31.70
C SER A 800 -6.22 -10.60 -32.68
N ALA A 801 -6.09 -9.36 -32.28
CA ALA A 801 -6.25 -8.19 -33.15
C ALA A 801 -4.98 -7.88 -33.97
N GLY A 802 -3.87 -8.55 -33.71
CA GLY A 802 -2.56 -8.27 -34.34
C GLY A 802 -2.08 -6.86 -34.04
N ASN A 803 -1.87 -6.06 -35.09
CA ASN A 803 -1.40 -4.67 -34.93
C ASN A 803 -2.54 -3.65 -34.80
N ASN A 804 -3.79 -4.08 -34.69
CA ASN A 804 -4.92 -3.16 -34.54
C ASN A 804 -5.13 -2.79 -33.06
N PHE A 805 -4.32 -1.89 -32.56
CA PHE A 805 -4.37 -1.44 -31.17
C PHE A 805 -5.64 -0.65 -30.82
N THR A 806 -6.35 -0.10 -31.82
CA THR A 806 -7.63 0.58 -31.61
C THR A 806 -8.68 -0.35 -30.97
N LYS A 807 -8.72 -1.63 -31.38
CA LYS A 807 -9.63 -2.61 -30.76
C LYS A 807 -9.25 -2.89 -29.31
N VAL A 808 -7.94 -2.96 -29.01
CA VAL A 808 -7.42 -3.19 -27.66
C VAL A 808 -7.76 -2.00 -26.77
N THR A 809 -7.53 -0.77 -27.22
CA THR A 809 -7.86 0.44 -26.44
C THR A 809 -9.37 0.62 -26.24
N LYS A 810 -10.21 0.27 -27.21
CA LYS A 810 -11.66 0.21 -27.03
C LYS A 810 -12.07 -0.80 -25.94
N ALA A 811 -11.48 -2.00 -25.92
CA ALA A 811 -11.77 -3.00 -24.89
C ALA A 811 -11.37 -2.50 -23.48
N ILE A 812 -10.23 -1.81 -23.36
CA ILE A 812 -9.79 -1.19 -22.11
C ILE A 812 -10.80 -0.11 -21.69
N THR A 813 -11.23 0.74 -22.62
CA THR A 813 -12.22 1.79 -22.38
C THR A 813 -13.55 1.21 -21.87
N ALA A 814 -14.02 0.08 -22.41
CA ALA A 814 -15.25 -0.57 -21.98
C ALA A 814 -15.24 -1.02 -20.51
N GLY A 815 -14.07 -1.29 -19.94
CA GLY A 815 -13.93 -1.63 -18.51
C GLY A 815 -13.70 -0.43 -17.61
N PHE A 816 -13.04 0.61 -18.10
CA PHE A 816 -12.54 1.74 -17.29
C PHE A 816 -13.11 3.09 -17.68
N PHE A 817 -14.22 3.15 -18.42
CA PHE A 817 -14.85 4.39 -18.88
C PHE A 817 -15.14 5.39 -17.76
N PHE A 818 -15.52 4.93 -16.56
CA PHE A 818 -15.76 5.79 -15.39
C PHE A 818 -14.48 6.42 -14.81
N ARG A 819 -13.31 5.96 -15.22
CA ARG A 819 -11.98 6.52 -14.90
C ARG A 819 -11.41 7.31 -16.07
N ALA A 820 -12.26 8.01 -16.78
CA ALA A 820 -11.85 8.90 -17.85
C ALA A 820 -11.48 10.29 -17.29
N ALA A 821 -10.44 10.88 -17.85
CA ALA A 821 -9.99 12.22 -17.51
C ALA A 821 -9.67 13.01 -18.79
N ARG A 822 -9.98 14.31 -18.76
CA ARG A 822 -9.68 15.26 -19.83
C ARG A 822 -8.57 16.20 -19.39
N LYS A 823 -7.68 16.60 -20.31
CA LYS A 823 -6.63 17.57 -20.05
C LYS A 823 -7.22 18.90 -19.63
N ASP A 824 -6.70 19.46 -18.53
CA ASP A 824 -7.09 20.78 -18.05
C ASP A 824 -6.26 21.86 -18.77
N PRO A 825 -6.90 22.95 -19.26
CA PRO A 825 -6.17 24.05 -19.88
C PRO A 825 -5.15 24.73 -18.95
N GLN A 826 -5.33 24.68 -17.65
CA GLN A 826 -4.45 25.31 -16.68
C GLN A 826 -3.27 24.41 -16.33
N GLU A 827 -3.52 23.24 -15.74
CA GLU A 827 -2.47 22.28 -15.36
C GLU A 827 -3.07 20.88 -15.14
N GLY A 828 -2.42 19.84 -15.69
CA GLY A 828 -2.78 18.44 -15.42
C GLY A 828 -4.04 18.01 -16.15
N TYR A 829 -4.86 17.19 -15.48
CA TYR A 829 -6.10 16.61 -15.99
C TYR A 829 -7.22 16.77 -14.97
N ARG A 830 -8.46 16.69 -15.46
CA ARG A 830 -9.66 16.60 -14.62
C ARG A 830 -10.41 15.31 -14.90
N THR A 831 -10.79 14.61 -13.84
CA THR A 831 -11.67 13.45 -13.95
C THR A 831 -13.06 13.89 -14.40
N LEU A 832 -13.74 13.09 -15.24
CA LEU A 832 -15.07 13.44 -15.75
C LEU A 832 -16.16 13.31 -14.68
N VAL A 833 -16.05 12.32 -13.81
CA VAL A 833 -17.11 11.98 -12.84
C VAL A 833 -17.08 12.92 -11.64
N GLU A 834 -15.91 13.20 -11.10
CA GLU A 834 -15.76 13.91 -9.82
C GLU A 834 -15.15 15.29 -9.98
N ASN A 835 -14.75 15.64 -11.21
CA ASN A 835 -14.11 16.92 -11.55
C ASN A 835 -12.85 17.22 -10.72
N GLN A 836 -12.11 16.16 -10.37
CA GLN A 836 -10.91 16.21 -9.52
C GLN A 836 -9.66 16.47 -10.37
N SER A 837 -8.74 17.30 -9.89
CA SER A 837 -7.47 17.56 -10.56
C SER A 837 -6.50 16.39 -10.33
N VAL A 838 -6.04 15.77 -11.40
CA VAL A 838 -5.15 14.61 -11.40
C VAL A 838 -4.01 14.77 -12.39
N TYR A 839 -2.93 14.03 -12.20
CA TYR A 839 -1.71 14.14 -13.00
C TYR A 839 -1.27 12.79 -13.54
N ILE A 840 -0.65 12.74 -14.69
CA ILE A 840 -0.02 11.50 -15.20
C ILE A 840 1.22 11.20 -14.36
N HIS A 841 1.36 9.96 -13.90
CA HIS A 841 2.53 9.54 -13.11
C HIS A 841 3.82 9.65 -13.96
N PRO A 842 4.96 10.15 -13.40
CA PRO A 842 6.22 10.33 -14.14
C PRO A 842 6.77 9.06 -14.80
N SER A 843 6.38 7.88 -14.33
CA SER A 843 6.81 6.61 -14.91
C SER A 843 5.96 6.15 -16.10
N SER A 844 4.90 6.86 -16.45
CA SER A 844 4.02 6.53 -17.58
C SER A 844 4.67 6.84 -18.92
N ALA A 845 4.36 6.03 -19.93
CA ALA A 845 4.75 6.28 -21.32
C ALA A 845 4.16 7.59 -21.89
N LEU A 846 3.02 8.04 -21.33
CA LEU A 846 2.32 9.26 -21.78
C LEU A 846 2.73 10.53 -21.02
N PHE A 847 3.66 10.44 -20.06
CA PHE A 847 4.05 11.59 -19.23
C PHE A 847 4.48 12.83 -20.05
N HIS A 848 5.21 12.63 -21.15
CA HIS A 848 5.68 13.72 -22.02
C HIS A 848 4.70 14.07 -23.16
N ARG A 849 3.82 13.16 -23.55
CA ARG A 849 2.88 13.35 -24.68
C ARG A 849 1.61 14.10 -24.30
N GLN A 850 1.10 13.84 -23.08
CA GLN A 850 -0.08 14.49 -22.52
C GLN A 850 -1.27 14.59 -23.49
N PRO A 851 -1.85 13.47 -23.95
CA PRO A 851 -3.01 13.49 -24.84
C PRO A 851 -4.22 14.14 -24.16
N ASP A 852 -5.16 14.68 -24.92
CA ASP A 852 -6.31 15.43 -24.39
C ASP A 852 -7.27 14.55 -23.59
N TRP A 853 -7.45 13.29 -23.99
CA TRP A 853 -8.35 12.36 -23.35
C TRP A 853 -7.62 11.07 -22.95
N VAL A 854 -7.79 10.69 -21.71
CA VAL A 854 -7.13 9.49 -21.15
C VAL A 854 -8.09 8.71 -20.25
N ILE A 855 -7.82 7.42 -20.14
CA ILE A 855 -8.33 6.56 -19.08
C ILE A 855 -7.16 6.03 -18.24
N TYR A 856 -7.41 5.73 -17.00
CA TYR A 856 -6.40 5.22 -16.08
C TYR A 856 -6.89 4.00 -15.31
N HIS A 857 -5.96 3.15 -14.87
CA HIS A 857 -6.31 1.98 -14.07
C HIS A 857 -6.53 2.32 -12.60
N GLU A 858 -5.64 3.10 -12.00
CA GLU A 858 -5.72 3.48 -10.58
C GLU A 858 -5.22 4.90 -10.34
N LEU A 859 -5.73 5.52 -9.27
CA LEU A 859 -5.19 6.76 -8.73
C LEU A 859 -4.33 6.46 -7.50
N VAL A 860 -3.18 7.08 -7.44
CA VAL A 860 -2.24 6.94 -6.32
C VAL A 860 -1.93 8.33 -5.76
N MET A 861 -2.26 8.55 -4.50
CA MET A 861 -1.89 9.78 -3.81
C MET A 861 -0.46 9.67 -3.30
N THR A 862 0.39 10.57 -3.79
CA THR A 862 1.74 10.79 -3.27
C THR A 862 1.87 12.25 -2.83
N THR A 863 2.60 13.07 -3.54
CA THR A 863 2.61 14.54 -3.40
C THR A 863 1.37 15.17 -4.05
N LYS A 864 1.04 14.67 -5.25
CA LYS A 864 -0.17 14.97 -6.01
C LYS A 864 -0.93 13.68 -6.26
N GLU A 865 -2.12 13.77 -6.79
CA GLU A 865 -2.91 12.62 -7.22
C GLU A 865 -2.48 12.20 -8.61
N TYR A 866 -1.82 11.06 -8.71
CA TYR A 866 -1.27 10.55 -9.97
C TYR A 866 -2.08 9.39 -10.54
N MET A 867 -2.37 9.48 -11.82
CA MET A 867 -2.94 8.41 -12.63
C MET A 867 -1.84 7.41 -13.01
N ARG A 868 -2.08 6.14 -12.78
CA ARG A 868 -1.22 5.03 -13.21
C ARG A 868 -1.88 4.19 -14.28
N GLU A 869 -1.04 3.59 -15.12
CA GLU A 869 -1.46 2.75 -16.24
C GLU A 869 -2.45 3.51 -17.11
N VAL A 870 -1.94 4.58 -17.70
CA VAL A 870 -2.71 5.55 -18.49
C VAL A 870 -2.73 5.13 -19.94
N THR A 871 -3.89 5.25 -20.59
CA THR A 871 -4.08 5.01 -22.04
C THR A 871 -4.84 6.16 -22.68
N ALA A 872 -4.39 6.63 -23.85
CA ALA A 872 -5.05 7.64 -24.66
C ALA A 872 -6.31 7.04 -25.31
N ILE A 873 -7.40 7.80 -25.34
CA ILE A 873 -8.68 7.37 -25.90
C ILE A 873 -9.29 8.42 -26.83
N ASP A 874 -10.16 7.98 -27.71
CA ASP A 874 -11.08 8.84 -28.44
C ASP A 874 -12.35 9.09 -27.56
N PRO A 875 -12.73 10.33 -27.30
CA PRO A 875 -13.92 10.65 -26.53
C PRO A 875 -15.21 10.00 -27.06
N LYS A 876 -15.34 9.79 -28.35
CA LYS A 876 -16.50 9.15 -28.99
C LYS A 876 -16.74 7.73 -28.46
N TRP A 877 -15.68 7.01 -28.06
CA TRP A 877 -15.81 5.66 -27.51
C TRP A 877 -16.50 5.62 -26.15
N LEU A 878 -16.44 6.68 -25.34
CA LEU A 878 -17.11 6.74 -24.05
C LEU A 878 -18.63 6.65 -24.22
N VAL A 879 -19.19 7.37 -25.19
CA VAL A 879 -20.63 7.32 -25.51
C VAL A 879 -21.00 6.01 -26.20
N GLU A 880 -20.13 5.49 -27.10
CA GLU A 880 -20.36 4.21 -27.80
C GLU A 880 -20.42 3.01 -26.83
N LEU A 881 -19.48 2.94 -25.87
CA LEU A 881 -19.28 1.76 -25.02
C LEU A 881 -20.05 1.81 -23.69
N ALA A 882 -20.43 3.00 -23.25
CA ALA A 882 -21.13 3.22 -21.99
C ALA A 882 -22.30 4.24 -22.14
N PRO A 883 -23.28 3.96 -23.01
CA PRO A 883 -24.40 4.90 -23.29
C PRO A 883 -25.31 5.12 -22.08
N THR A 884 -25.34 4.19 -21.13
CA THR A 884 -26.07 4.34 -19.84
C THR A 884 -25.39 5.34 -18.91
N PHE A 885 -24.09 5.59 -19.09
CA PHE A 885 -23.29 6.44 -18.20
C PHE A 885 -22.95 7.79 -18.84
N PHE A 886 -22.70 7.82 -20.16
CA PHE A 886 -22.35 9.02 -20.91
C PHE A 886 -23.34 9.27 -22.05
N LYS A 887 -23.63 10.54 -22.28
CA LYS A 887 -24.38 11.02 -23.45
C LYS A 887 -23.59 12.11 -24.19
N ALA A 888 -23.78 12.20 -25.50
CA ALA A 888 -23.24 13.33 -26.26
C ALA A 888 -23.94 14.62 -25.79
N ALA A 889 -23.18 15.66 -25.51
CA ALA A 889 -23.73 16.94 -25.11
C ALA A 889 -24.60 17.51 -26.25
N ASP A 890 -25.73 18.11 -25.88
CA ASP A 890 -26.64 18.74 -26.80
C ASP A 890 -25.92 19.94 -27.44
N PRO A 891 -25.70 19.98 -28.78
CA PRO A 891 -24.99 21.07 -29.46
C PRO A 891 -25.66 22.43 -29.27
N THR A 892 -26.94 22.45 -28.86
CA THR A 892 -27.68 23.69 -28.61
C THR A 892 -27.40 24.26 -27.21
N LYS A 893 -26.92 23.43 -26.25
CA LYS A 893 -26.59 23.85 -24.90
C LYS A 893 -25.10 24.13 -24.79
N MET A 894 -24.74 25.42 -24.75
CA MET A 894 -23.34 25.79 -24.50
C MET A 894 -22.94 25.39 -23.09
N SER A 895 -21.92 24.50 -22.98
CA SER A 895 -21.30 24.15 -21.72
C SER A 895 -20.72 25.38 -20.98
N ASN A 896 -20.61 25.31 -19.67
CA ASN A 896 -19.98 26.38 -18.88
C ASN A 896 -18.56 26.67 -19.35
N ARG A 897 -17.86 25.67 -19.87
CA ARG A 897 -16.52 25.80 -20.45
C ARG A 897 -16.51 26.63 -21.73
N LYS A 898 -17.37 26.32 -22.70
CA LYS A 898 -17.51 27.13 -23.95
C LYS A 898 -17.93 28.57 -23.65
N ARG A 899 -18.72 28.77 -22.59
CA ARG A 899 -19.03 30.13 -22.10
C ARG A 899 -17.78 30.84 -21.58
N GLN A 900 -16.94 30.18 -20.85
CA GLN A 900 -15.67 30.72 -20.33
C GLN A 900 -14.66 30.96 -21.45
N GLU A 901 -14.50 30.01 -22.38
CA GLU A 901 -13.61 30.17 -23.54
C GLU A 901 -14.05 31.32 -24.48
N ARG A 902 -15.35 31.56 -24.63
CA ARG A 902 -15.85 32.74 -25.39
C ARG A 902 -15.60 34.05 -24.66
N ILE A 903 -15.40 34.06 -23.36
CA ILE A 903 -15.18 35.27 -22.57
C ILE A 903 -13.70 35.62 -22.49
N GLN A 904 -12.81 34.62 -22.48
CA GLN A 904 -11.37 34.83 -22.21
C GLN A 904 -10.62 35.67 -23.26
N PRO A 905 -10.72 35.52 -24.59
CA PRO A 905 -9.98 36.39 -25.49
C PRO A 905 -10.82 37.60 -25.95
N LEU A 906 -11.29 38.41 -25.02
CA LEU A 906 -12.02 39.65 -25.34
C LEU A 906 -11.11 40.72 -25.95
N TYR A 907 -9.80 40.56 -25.82
CA TYR A 907 -8.79 41.41 -26.43
C TYR A 907 -7.56 40.60 -26.86
N GLY A 908 -6.92 40.99 -27.94
CA GLY A 908 -5.64 40.45 -28.41
C GLY A 908 -4.47 41.26 -27.87
N VAL A 909 -3.25 40.69 -27.98
CA VAL A 909 -2.01 41.31 -27.50
C VAL A 909 -1.75 42.70 -28.10
N SER A 910 -2.28 42.97 -29.29
CA SER A 910 -2.13 44.21 -30.02
C SER A 910 -3.43 45.00 -30.23
N GLU A 911 -4.53 44.57 -29.61
CA GLU A 911 -5.84 45.13 -29.90
C GLU A 911 -6.55 45.71 -28.69
N GLN A 912 -7.31 46.75 -28.92
CA GLN A 912 -8.26 47.28 -27.95
C GLN A 912 -9.41 46.31 -27.71
N TRP A 913 -10.12 46.46 -26.59
CA TRP A 913 -11.22 45.62 -26.16
C TRP A 913 -12.22 45.34 -27.30
N ARG A 914 -12.44 44.08 -27.64
CA ARG A 914 -13.41 43.68 -28.66
C ARG A 914 -14.86 44.06 -28.35
N LEU A 915 -15.22 44.15 -27.08
CA LEU A 915 -16.52 44.61 -26.62
C LEU A 915 -16.80 46.10 -26.96
N SER A 916 -15.76 46.96 -26.93
CA SER A 916 -15.95 48.38 -27.28
C SER A 916 -16.17 48.57 -28.76
N LYS A 917 -15.61 47.73 -29.64
CA LYS A 917 -15.84 47.76 -31.08
C LYS A 917 -17.25 47.31 -31.50
N ARG A 918 -17.98 46.58 -30.65
CA ARG A 918 -19.35 46.15 -30.94
C ARG A 918 -20.42 47.13 -30.50
N ARG A 919 -20.06 48.14 -29.69
CA ARG A 919 -20.97 49.20 -29.28
C ARG A 919 -20.86 50.48 -30.09
N ALA A 920 -19.88 50.59 -30.95
CA ALA A 920 -19.76 51.62 -31.99
C ALA A 920 -20.28 51.08 -33.30
#